data_7ed334f4379a53cbd9d356798b451607
#
_entry.id   7ed334f4379a53cbd9d356798b451607
#
_cell.length_a   1.000
_cell.length_b   1.000
_cell.length_c   1.000
_cell.angle_alpha   90.00
_cell.angle_beta   90.00
_cell.angle_gamma   90.00
#
_symmetry.space_group_name_H-M   'P 1'
#
loop_
_entity.id
_entity.type
_entity.pdbx_description
1 polymer ?
#
loop_
_entity_poly.entity_id
_entity_poly.type
_entity_poly.pdbx_seq_one_letter_code
_entity_poly.pdbx_strand_id
1 'polypeptide(L)'
;MSKQEKPGFCTLCRSRCGTLNVVENDRLVAVQPNPAHPTGKALCPKGRAAPEIAHSARRLKTPLRRTAPKGASDPGFVPISWDEALSEIAERLGRYREETGPESVAFAVTSGSSSSTSDSLDWIQRFVRGFGSPNNCFSTEICNWHKDHAHAFTFGCGLPTADYRNSELILLWGHNPANVWLAQAEAISAARARGAKLAVIDPRLTGSARDADLWLRIRPGTDAALALGLARWLIVNRAYDAEFVRRWTNAAFLVRNSDGCFLRAGDIGLQGDGFLVWDEAAGRAALAADGLAVAALEGNFEVIGPEGPIACRTGFDHYVAAAEPYDPATVERTTGIPAAQVEQLAATISAAASVCYHGWTGLGQHTNASQTERAVATLYALTGCFDAPGGNVRMPSLPVPSLHSIAMIPLETRARTLGLSERPLGPPTDGWITSSDFYDAALTGKPYRVRALFAFGSNLLVSHPAPERGREALKALDFQVHCDLFLNPTAEMADIVLPVSSPWEHEALRLGFEISPEAQELVQLRPQMIPRQGEARSDMWIVFQLAKRLGMGELFFDGDVEKGFEHLLAPLGLDLEALRARPEGIRVPLKHLHRKYETTGFATQTGKAELYSELLHRHGYPAVPRFIEPAERRDEAFPLTLFSANSGYFCHSQHRGINALRRKRAEPTAEIHPELARRRRIQEGDWMRVSSRMGAIRMRAILNDALAQDVVASDYGWWQPAPDLGLPGYLPDATQPVGASFNAIIAEDGRDPLSGALALRSFACDVAPEESTSWQGWRSFAVAERREECSDVVGLTLRPVDGGSLPAFRPGQYVSVRMGGAIRSYSLTGAAAASHEAYDIGVRHIEGGRVSTAIRHGLAPGDVVELQSPKGGFVLPLRNEFPVVLIA
;
A
#
# COMPACT_ATOMS: atom_id res chain seq x y z
N MET A 1 -42.44 -1.46 6.55
CA MET A 1 -41.03 -0.98 6.40
C MET A 1 -40.37 -1.83 5.35
N SER A 2 -40.03 -1.27 4.18
CA SER A 2 -39.50 -2.06 3.07
C SER A 2 -37.99 -2.22 3.22
N LYS A 3 -37.56 -3.44 3.50
CA LYS A 3 -36.19 -3.86 3.35
C LYS A 3 -35.93 -4.09 1.87
N GLN A 4 -34.91 -3.45 1.31
CA GLN A 4 -34.50 -3.58 -0.08
C GLN A 4 -33.09 -4.11 -0.16
N GLU A 5 -32.85 -5.06 -1.06
CA GLU A 5 -31.50 -5.53 -1.42
C GLU A 5 -31.16 -4.99 -2.80
N LYS A 6 -30.09 -4.21 -2.89
CA LYS A 6 -29.66 -3.56 -4.14
C LYS A 6 -28.28 -4.11 -4.54
N PRO A 7 -28.11 -4.68 -5.75
CA PRO A 7 -26.81 -5.06 -6.26
C PRO A 7 -25.90 -3.85 -6.43
N GLY A 8 -24.60 -4.08 -6.31
CA GLY A 8 -23.59 -3.07 -6.53
C GLY A 8 -22.18 -3.62 -6.32
N PHE A 9 -21.22 -2.74 -6.13
CA PHE A 9 -19.83 -3.11 -5.86
C PHE A 9 -19.20 -2.18 -4.82
N CYS A 10 -18.27 -2.73 -4.06
CA CYS A 10 -17.50 -2.01 -3.05
C CYS A 10 -16.30 -1.31 -3.68
N THR A 11 -16.00 -0.06 -3.31
CA THR A 11 -14.86 0.71 -3.80
C THR A 11 -13.88 1.11 -2.70
N LEU A 12 -13.97 0.50 -1.51
CA LEU A 12 -13.04 0.77 -0.41
C LEU A 12 -11.62 0.22 -0.64
N CYS A 13 -11.42 -0.58 -1.70
CA CYS A 13 -10.11 -1.03 -2.17
C CYS A 13 -10.21 -1.51 -3.63
N ARG A 14 -9.05 -1.85 -4.24
CA ARG A 14 -9.00 -2.29 -5.64
C ARG A 14 -9.68 -3.64 -5.91
N SER A 15 -10.03 -4.42 -4.90
CA SER A 15 -10.74 -5.69 -5.09
C SER A 15 -12.12 -5.53 -5.74
N ARG A 16 -12.77 -4.39 -5.55
CA ARG A 16 -14.09 -4.05 -6.14
C ARG A 16 -15.06 -5.21 -6.06
N CYS A 17 -15.17 -5.78 -4.85
CA CYS A 17 -16.05 -6.92 -4.59
C CYS A 17 -17.50 -6.58 -4.93
N GLY A 18 -18.18 -7.44 -5.70
CA GLY A 18 -19.61 -7.37 -5.93
C GLY A 18 -20.39 -7.52 -4.63
N THR A 19 -21.41 -6.68 -4.44
CA THR A 19 -22.14 -6.59 -3.17
C THR A 19 -23.65 -6.63 -3.36
N LEU A 20 -24.34 -7.15 -2.34
CA LEU A 20 -25.75 -6.91 -2.07
C LEU A 20 -25.84 -5.93 -0.91
N ASN A 21 -26.44 -4.77 -1.16
CA ASN A 21 -26.53 -3.67 -0.21
C ASN A 21 -27.95 -3.64 0.37
N VAL A 22 -28.04 -3.88 1.68
CA VAL A 22 -29.34 -3.91 2.37
C VAL A 22 -29.65 -2.52 2.88
N VAL A 23 -30.77 -1.98 2.42
CA VAL A 23 -31.26 -0.65 2.79
C VAL A 23 -32.62 -0.78 3.47
N GLU A 24 -32.75 -0.14 4.63
CA GLU A 24 -34.01 -0.06 5.39
C GLU A 24 -34.25 1.39 5.79
N ASN A 25 -35.44 1.95 5.42
CA ASN A 25 -35.79 3.34 5.73
C ASN A 25 -34.67 4.35 5.34
N ASP A 26 -34.19 4.26 4.09
CA ASP A 26 -33.13 5.10 3.54
C ASP A 26 -31.78 5.00 4.28
N ARG A 27 -31.57 3.96 5.08
CA ARG A 27 -30.32 3.70 5.75
C ARG A 27 -29.68 2.40 5.22
N LEU A 28 -28.40 2.47 4.93
CA LEU A 28 -27.59 1.28 4.67
C LEU A 28 -27.41 0.54 6.00
N VAL A 29 -27.95 -0.68 6.10
CA VAL A 29 -27.90 -1.48 7.34
C VAL A 29 -26.93 -2.65 7.23
N ALA A 30 -26.69 -3.16 6.03
CA ALA A 30 -25.68 -4.20 5.79
C ALA A 30 -25.13 -4.14 4.37
N VAL A 31 -23.89 -4.57 4.20
CA VAL A 31 -23.27 -4.88 2.91
C VAL A 31 -22.79 -6.32 2.95
N GLN A 32 -23.28 -7.12 2.02
CA GLN A 32 -23.06 -8.55 1.93
C GLN A 32 -22.35 -8.91 0.62
N PRO A 33 -21.63 -10.05 0.55
CA PRO A 33 -21.10 -10.55 -0.72
C PRO A 33 -22.25 -10.87 -1.68
N ASN A 34 -22.03 -10.65 -2.98
CA ASN A 34 -22.93 -11.05 -4.05
C ASN A 34 -22.29 -12.18 -4.86
N PRO A 35 -22.59 -13.46 -4.56
CA PRO A 35 -21.96 -14.59 -5.26
C PRO A 35 -22.21 -14.65 -6.77
N ALA A 36 -23.28 -14.02 -7.26
CA ALA A 36 -23.58 -13.92 -8.69
C ALA A 36 -22.64 -12.95 -9.43
N HIS A 37 -22.00 -12.04 -8.73
CA HIS A 37 -21.05 -11.10 -9.31
C HIS A 37 -19.66 -11.77 -9.44
N PRO A 38 -18.89 -11.55 -10.54
CA PRO A 38 -17.62 -12.22 -10.78
C PRO A 38 -16.55 -11.97 -9.69
N THR A 39 -16.65 -10.86 -8.92
CA THR A 39 -15.75 -10.53 -7.82
C THR A 39 -16.44 -10.62 -6.46
N GLY A 40 -17.65 -11.18 -6.38
CA GLY A 40 -18.54 -11.00 -5.23
C GLY A 40 -18.68 -12.20 -4.30
N LYS A 41 -17.88 -13.28 -4.45
CA LYS A 41 -18.01 -14.47 -3.61
C LYS A 41 -17.59 -14.25 -2.15
N ALA A 42 -16.80 -13.21 -1.88
CA ALA A 42 -16.36 -12.86 -0.53
C ALA A 42 -16.32 -11.36 -0.31
N LEU A 43 -16.49 -10.92 0.94
CA LEU A 43 -16.41 -9.52 1.35
C LEU A 43 -15.62 -9.40 2.66
N CYS A 44 -14.62 -8.54 2.68
CA CYS A 44 -13.74 -8.32 3.83
C CYS A 44 -14.43 -7.53 4.97
N PRO A 45 -13.86 -7.48 6.19
CA PRO A 45 -14.38 -6.69 7.29
C PRO A 45 -14.60 -5.21 6.96
N LYS A 46 -13.74 -4.60 6.13
CA LYS A 46 -13.89 -3.18 5.69
C LYS A 46 -15.18 -2.97 4.90
N GLY A 47 -15.46 -3.82 3.92
CA GLY A 47 -16.70 -3.75 3.15
C GLY A 47 -17.93 -4.00 4.01
N ARG A 48 -17.86 -4.91 4.99
CA ARG A 48 -18.96 -5.15 5.95
C ARG A 48 -19.19 -3.99 6.91
N ALA A 49 -18.17 -3.16 7.18
CA ALA A 49 -18.27 -1.96 8.02
C ALA A 49 -18.79 -0.72 7.26
N ALA A 50 -19.14 -0.86 6.00
CA ALA A 50 -19.65 0.22 5.16
C ALA A 50 -20.84 1.00 5.76
N PRO A 51 -21.82 0.38 6.43
CA PRO A 51 -22.89 1.13 7.09
C PRO A 51 -22.38 2.14 8.12
N GLU A 52 -21.40 1.75 8.91
CA GLU A 52 -20.82 2.63 9.93
C GLU A 52 -19.97 3.75 9.27
N ILE A 53 -19.32 3.48 8.15
CA ILE A 53 -18.61 4.51 7.37
C ILE A 53 -19.60 5.51 6.78
N ALA A 54 -20.65 5.04 6.12
CA ALA A 54 -21.63 5.88 5.44
C ALA A 54 -22.38 6.79 6.42
N HIS A 55 -22.74 6.27 7.59
CA HIS A 55 -23.55 6.96 8.58
C HIS A 55 -22.77 7.53 9.77
N SER A 56 -21.42 7.58 9.69
CA SER A 56 -20.60 8.13 10.76
C SER A 56 -20.98 9.58 11.08
N ALA A 57 -21.17 9.88 12.36
CA ALA A 57 -21.46 11.24 12.81
C ALA A 57 -20.29 12.22 12.53
N ARG A 58 -19.07 11.69 12.36
CA ARG A 58 -17.84 12.47 12.08
C ARG A 58 -17.64 12.80 10.61
N ARG A 59 -18.55 12.39 9.72
CA ARG A 59 -18.52 12.76 8.31
C ARG A 59 -18.61 14.26 8.11
N LEU A 60 -17.81 14.78 7.18
CA LEU A 60 -18.00 16.12 6.64
C LEU A 60 -19.35 16.18 5.92
N LYS A 61 -20.14 17.23 6.17
CA LYS A 61 -21.51 17.35 5.66
C LYS A 61 -21.75 18.63 4.86
N THR A 62 -20.97 19.67 5.09
CA THR A 62 -21.05 20.97 4.41
C THR A 62 -19.67 21.41 3.99
N PRO A 63 -19.52 22.22 2.92
CA PRO A 63 -18.26 22.89 2.64
C PRO A 63 -17.83 23.77 3.80
N LEU A 64 -16.52 23.76 4.10
CA LEU A 64 -15.95 24.51 5.23
C LEU A 64 -14.88 25.46 4.74
N ARG A 65 -14.87 26.69 5.30
CA ARG A 65 -13.81 27.70 5.09
C ARG A 65 -13.06 27.92 6.39
N ARG A 66 -11.73 27.92 6.29
CA ARG A 66 -10.85 28.27 7.40
C ARG A 66 -10.95 29.77 7.73
N THR A 67 -11.00 30.11 9.02
CA THR A 67 -10.94 31.50 9.50
C THR A 67 -9.67 31.82 10.30
N ALA A 68 -9.04 30.78 10.88
CA ALA A 68 -7.79 30.96 11.62
C ALA A 68 -6.56 30.85 10.70
N PRO A 69 -5.40 31.41 11.07
CA PRO A 69 -4.14 31.23 10.33
C PRO A 69 -3.77 29.75 10.16
N LYS A 70 -3.10 29.40 9.05
CA LYS A 70 -2.59 28.05 8.85
C LYS A 70 -1.63 27.66 9.97
N GLY A 71 -1.83 26.47 10.53
CA GLY A 71 -1.03 25.95 11.64
C GLY A 71 -1.55 26.35 13.04
N ALA A 72 -2.64 27.10 13.15
CA ALA A 72 -3.35 27.25 14.42
C ALA A 72 -3.87 25.89 14.91
N SER A 73 -3.92 25.67 16.21
CA SER A 73 -4.41 24.44 16.83
C SER A 73 -5.89 24.15 16.53
N ASP A 74 -6.69 25.21 16.40
CA ASP A 74 -8.04 25.19 15.87
C ASP A 74 -8.07 25.93 14.52
N PRO A 75 -8.41 25.28 13.43
CA PRO A 75 -8.55 25.91 12.13
C PRO A 75 -9.69 26.92 12.05
N GLY A 76 -10.62 26.93 12.99
CA GLY A 76 -11.78 27.84 13.02
C GLY A 76 -12.67 27.65 11.79
N PHE A 77 -12.92 26.41 11.38
CA PHE A 77 -13.74 26.13 10.20
C PHE A 77 -15.19 26.59 10.38
N VAL A 78 -15.69 27.35 9.40
CA VAL A 78 -17.08 27.79 9.32
C VAL A 78 -17.75 27.21 8.07
N PRO A 79 -19.03 26.79 8.15
CA PRO A 79 -19.78 26.35 6.98
C PRO A 79 -19.95 27.48 5.96
N ILE A 80 -19.82 27.14 4.68
CA ILE A 80 -20.12 28.00 3.52
C ILE A 80 -20.98 27.22 2.52
N SER A 81 -21.61 27.93 1.58
CA SER A 81 -22.35 27.28 0.51
C SER A 81 -21.42 26.65 -0.54
N TRP A 82 -21.96 25.68 -1.30
CA TRP A 82 -21.24 25.12 -2.45
C TRP A 82 -20.89 26.17 -3.51
N ASP A 83 -21.77 27.15 -3.73
CA ASP A 83 -21.53 28.18 -4.73
C ASP A 83 -20.39 29.12 -4.31
N GLU A 84 -20.36 29.53 -3.04
CA GLU A 84 -19.24 30.29 -2.46
C GLU A 84 -17.93 29.49 -2.56
N ALA A 85 -17.94 28.22 -2.17
CA ALA A 85 -16.75 27.38 -2.20
C ALA A 85 -16.19 27.22 -3.62
N LEU A 86 -17.06 26.80 -4.58
CA LEU A 86 -16.66 26.55 -5.96
C LEU A 86 -16.23 27.83 -6.67
N SER A 87 -16.89 28.97 -6.38
CA SER A 87 -16.52 30.27 -6.98
C SER A 87 -15.17 30.75 -6.46
N GLU A 88 -14.90 30.70 -5.15
CA GLU A 88 -13.61 31.07 -4.59
C GLU A 88 -12.48 30.16 -5.09
N ILE A 89 -12.72 28.85 -5.17
CA ILE A 89 -11.74 27.89 -5.71
C ILE A 89 -11.41 28.22 -7.16
N ALA A 90 -12.44 28.40 -8.00
CA ALA A 90 -12.25 28.69 -9.42
C ALA A 90 -11.53 30.02 -9.66
N GLU A 91 -11.89 31.06 -8.91
CA GLU A 91 -11.25 32.37 -8.98
C GLU A 91 -9.75 32.27 -8.63
N ARG A 92 -9.42 31.67 -7.47
CA ARG A 92 -8.03 31.58 -7.01
C ARG A 92 -7.17 30.69 -7.91
N LEU A 93 -7.65 29.51 -8.28
CA LEU A 93 -6.91 28.60 -9.16
C LEU A 93 -6.77 29.19 -10.58
N GLY A 94 -7.82 29.83 -11.11
CA GLY A 94 -7.79 30.54 -12.39
C GLY A 94 -6.74 31.65 -12.39
N ARG A 95 -6.74 32.48 -11.35
CA ARG A 95 -5.75 33.55 -11.18
C ARG A 95 -4.31 33.02 -11.12
N TYR A 96 -4.04 31.95 -10.33
CA TYR A 96 -2.69 31.37 -10.27
C TYR A 96 -2.25 30.81 -11.63
N ARG A 97 -3.16 30.15 -12.35
CA ARG A 97 -2.90 29.65 -13.71
C ARG A 97 -2.52 30.79 -14.67
N GLU A 98 -3.17 31.94 -14.58
CA GLU A 98 -2.92 33.12 -15.44
C GLU A 98 -1.66 33.88 -15.02
N GLU A 99 -1.44 34.11 -13.72
CA GLU A 99 -0.33 34.90 -13.21
C GLU A 99 1.02 34.19 -13.25
N THR A 100 1.03 32.89 -12.92
CA THR A 100 2.27 32.14 -12.65
C THR A 100 2.37 30.78 -13.37
N GLY A 101 1.41 30.50 -14.24
CA GLY A 101 1.32 29.26 -15.00
C GLY A 101 0.63 28.13 -14.24
N PRO A 102 0.05 27.15 -14.97
CA PRO A 102 -0.67 26.04 -14.37
C PRO A 102 0.23 25.15 -13.48
N GLU A 103 1.53 25.13 -13.70
CA GLU A 103 2.51 24.41 -12.90
C GLU A 103 2.65 24.94 -11.46
N SER A 104 2.21 26.16 -11.19
CA SER A 104 2.18 26.75 -9.84
C SER A 104 1.08 26.17 -8.96
N VAL A 105 0.16 25.40 -9.54
CA VAL A 105 -0.89 24.66 -8.83
C VAL A 105 -0.55 23.18 -8.87
N ALA A 106 -0.29 22.59 -7.72
CA ALA A 106 -0.13 21.15 -7.56
C ALA A 106 -1.46 20.48 -7.21
N PHE A 107 -1.56 19.21 -7.57
CA PHE A 107 -2.66 18.35 -7.16
C PHE A 107 -2.13 17.18 -6.31
N ALA A 108 -2.93 16.72 -5.36
CA ALA A 108 -2.63 15.50 -4.61
C ALA A 108 -3.82 14.55 -4.72
N VAL A 109 -3.65 13.47 -5.47
CA VAL A 109 -4.74 12.55 -5.79
C VAL A 109 -4.44 11.18 -5.19
N THR A 110 -5.38 10.67 -4.37
CA THR A 110 -5.28 9.28 -3.90
C THR A 110 -5.51 8.31 -5.06
N SER A 111 -4.86 7.15 -5.00
CA SER A 111 -5.09 6.11 -6.02
C SER A 111 -6.46 5.45 -5.85
N GLY A 112 -6.99 4.88 -6.93
CA GLY A 112 -8.24 4.12 -6.90
C GLY A 112 -8.20 2.82 -6.08
N SER A 113 -7.13 2.58 -5.33
CA SER A 113 -6.94 1.34 -4.57
C SER A 113 -7.62 1.32 -3.22
N SER A 114 -8.11 2.44 -2.71
CA SER A 114 -8.42 2.52 -1.27
C SER A 114 -9.46 3.54 -0.87
N SER A 115 -10.22 4.11 -1.78
CA SER A 115 -11.18 5.17 -1.44
C SER A 115 -12.35 5.26 -2.41
N SER A 116 -13.39 6.01 -1.98
CA SER A 116 -14.51 6.42 -2.82
C SER A 116 -14.08 7.17 -4.09
N THR A 117 -12.95 7.85 -4.04
CA THR A 117 -12.33 8.53 -5.19
C THR A 117 -12.12 7.61 -6.38
N SER A 118 -12.07 6.28 -6.19
CA SER A 118 -11.92 5.31 -7.29
C SER A 118 -13.05 5.37 -8.33
N ASP A 119 -14.23 5.86 -7.95
CA ASP A 119 -15.36 6.04 -8.88
C ASP A 119 -15.15 7.26 -9.80
N SER A 120 -14.30 8.20 -9.40
CA SER A 120 -14.10 9.48 -10.06
C SER A 120 -12.68 9.70 -10.59
N LEU A 121 -11.79 8.72 -10.38
CA LEU A 121 -10.35 8.90 -10.58
C LEU A 121 -9.99 9.39 -11.98
N ASP A 122 -10.52 8.78 -13.02
CA ASP A 122 -10.18 9.13 -14.40
C ASP A 122 -10.70 10.53 -14.77
N TRP A 123 -11.83 10.95 -14.19
CA TRP A 123 -12.36 12.30 -14.31
C TRP A 123 -11.55 13.34 -13.56
N ILE A 124 -11.04 13.00 -12.39
CA ILE A 124 -10.09 13.85 -11.64
C ILE A 124 -8.80 14.01 -12.46
N GLN A 125 -8.26 12.92 -13.02
CA GLN A 125 -7.07 12.98 -13.87
C GLN A 125 -7.34 13.86 -15.13
N ARG A 126 -8.53 13.72 -15.76
CA ARG A 126 -8.94 14.62 -16.86
C ARG A 126 -8.98 16.07 -16.41
N PHE A 127 -9.46 16.36 -15.20
CA PHE A 127 -9.49 17.71 -14.65
C PHE A 127 -8.07 18.28 -14.47
N VAL A 128 -7.18 17.52 -13.85
CA VAL A 128 -5.77 17.92 -13.68
C VAL A 128 -5.11 18.22 -15.02
N ARG A 129 -5.31 17.33 -16.02
CA ARG A 129 -4.74 17.48 -17.36
C ARG A 129 -5.37 18.66 -18.11
N GLY A 130 -6.69 18.82 -18.05
CA GLY A 130 -7.42 19.94 -18.66
C GLY A 130 -7.07 21.29 -18.04
N PHE A 131 -6.82 21.34 -16.73
CA PHE A 131 -6.31 22.52 -16.04
C PHE A 131 -4.91 22.91 -16.53
N GLY A 132 -4.14 21.95 -17.00
CA GLY A 132 -2.79 22.11 -17.55
C GLY A 132 -1.66 21.89 -16.55
N SER A 133 -1.95 21.49 -15.30
CA SER A 133 -0.89 21.27 -14.31
C SER A 133 -0.12 19.97 -14.58
N PRO A 134 1.22 20.06 -14.66
CA PRO A 134 2.08 18.89 -14.77
C PRO A 134 2.44 18.28 -13.39
N ASN A 135 1.93 18.84 -12.29
CA ASN A 135 2.35 18.52 -10.93
C ASN A 135 1.26 17.82 -10.14
N ASN A 136 1.21 16.50 -10.25
CA ASN A 136 0.27 15.66 -9.49
C ASN A 136 1.02 14.73 -8.54
N CYS A 137 0.94 14.99 -7.23
CA CYS A 137 1.36 14.06 -6.17
C CYS A 137 0.37 12.88 -6.15
N PHE A 138 0.57 11.92 -7.04
CA PHE A 138 -0.31 10.78 -7.15
C PHE A 138 0.15 9.67 -6.18
N SER A 139 -0.74 9.17 -5.33
CA SER A 139 -0.35 8.24 -4.27
C SER A 139 0.17 6.88 -4.77
N THR A 140 0.26 6.66 -6.08
CA THR A 140 1.01 5.55 -6.67
C THR A 140 2.52 5.65 -6.41
N GLU A 141 3.04 6.81 -6.00
CA GLU A 141 4.39 6.99 -5.43
C GLU A 141 4.71 5.93 -4.36
N ILE A 142 3.76 5.66 -3.48
CA ILE A 142 3.91 4.70 -2.39
C ILE A 142 3.28 3.33 -2.69
N CYS A 143 2.83 3.08 -3.93
CA CYS A 143 2.05 1.89 -4.26
C CYS A 143 2.51 1.17 -5.53
N ASN A 144 2.67 1.84 -6.66
CA ASN A 144 2.61 1.17 -7.96
C ASN A 144 3.73 1.47 -8.95
N TRP A 145 4.41 2.60 -8.87
CA TRP A 145 5.32 3.04 -9.94
C TRP A 145 6.37 2.00 -10.33
N HIS A 146 6.94 1.26 -9.37
CA HIS A 146 7.89 0.19 -9.66
C HIS A 146 7.32 -0.85 -10.63
N LYS A 147 6.05 -1.27 -10.47
CA LYS A 147 5.42 -2.30 -11.32
C LYS A 147 5.18 -1.78 -12.74
N ASP A 148 4.55 -0.63 -12.86
CA ASP A 148 4.17 -0.09 -14.17
C ASP A 148 5.41 0.25 -14.99
N HIS A 149 6.39 0.93 -14.41
CA HIS A 149 7.63 1.28 -15.13
C HIS A 149 8.51 0.08 -15.43
N ALA A 150 8.68 -0.87 -14.50
CA ALA A 150 9.46 -2.07 -14.76
C ALA A 150 8.91 -2.90 -15.93
N HIS A 151 7.59 -3.10 -15.97
CA HIS A 151 6.95 -3.83 -17.07
C HIS A 151 6.93 -3.01 -18.36
N ALA A 152 6.80 -1.68 -18.30
CA ALA A 152 6.91 -0.81 -19.47
C ALA A 152 8.29 -0.90 -20.12
N PHE A 153 9.38 -0.91 -19.35
CA PHE A 153 10.74 -1.10 -19.87
C PHE A 153 11.04 -2.55 -20.32
N THR A 154 10.33 -3.54 -19.78
CA THR A 154 10.58 -4.94 -20.14
C THR A 154 9.67 -5.42 -21.26
N PHE A 155 8.39 -5.07 -21.24
CA PHE A 155 7.37 -5.59 -22.17
C PHE A 155 6.59 -4.50 -22.93
N GLY A 156 6.85 -3.23 -22.68
CA GLY A 156 6.12 -2.13 -23.28
C GLY A 156 4.66 -2.03 -22.81
N CYS A 157 4.34 -2.51 -21.61
CA CYS A 157 3.00 -2.43 -21.02
C CYS A 157 3.08 -2.25 -19.49
N GLY A 158 1.97 -1.87 -18.86
CA GLY A 158 1.87 -1.93 -17.41
C GLY A 158 1.83 -3.38 -16.88
N LEU A 159 1.71 -3.56 -15.56
CA LEU A 159 1.67 -4.87 -14.92
C LEU A 159 0.64 -5.80 -15.58
N PRO A 160 1.05 -6.92 -16.19
CA PRO A 160 0.09 -7.89 -16.73
C PRO A 160 -0.64 -8.63 -15.61
N THR A 161 -1.85 -9.09 -15.90
CA THR A 161 -2.70 -9.78 -14.92
C THR A 161 -2.27 -11.25 -14.80
N ALA A 162 -2.10 -11.74 -13.58
CA ALA A 162 -1.85 -13.16 -13.33
C ALA A 162 -3.11 -14.00 -13.63
N ASP A 163 -2.99 -14.96 -14.53
CA ASP A 163 -4.09 -15.86 -14.92
C ASP A 163 -4.18 -17.06 -13.97
N TYR A 164 -4.55 -16.79 -12.72
CA TYR A 164 -4.60 -17.78 -11.65
C TYR A 164 -5.39 -19.03 -11.99
N ARG A 165 -6.53 -18.86 -12.68
CA ARG A 165 -7.45 -19.97 -12.93
C ARG A 165 -6.90 -21.03 -13.85
N ASN A 166 -5.98 -20.67 -14.73
CA ASN A 166 -5.39 -21.57 -15.72
C ASN A 166 -3.94 -21.96 -15.40
N SER A 167 -3.39 -21.46 -14.30
CA SER A 167 -1.99 -21.69 -13.92
C SER A 167 -1.80 -23.01 -13.19
N GLU A 168 -0.69 -23.71 -13.48
CA GLU A 168 -0.22 -24.87 -12.71
C GLU A 168 0.60 -24.47 -11.48
N LEU A 169 1.33 -23.36 -11.58
CA LEU A 169 2.08 -22.78 -10.46
C LEU A 169 1.74 -21.31 -10.30
N ILE A 170 1.26 -20.96 -9.14
CA ILE A 170 0.98 -19.57 -8.74
C ILE A 170 2.10 -19.11 -7.83
N LEU A 171 2.81 -18.05 -8.21
CA LEU A 171 3.89 -17.46 -7.43
C LEU A 171 3.46 -16.08 -6.92
N LEU A 172 3.17 -15.97 -5.63
CA LEU A 172 2.87 -14.71 -4.97
C LEU A 172 4.15 -14.14 -4.36
N TRP A 173 4.52 -12.93 -4.74
CA TRP A 173 5.75 -12.28 -4.31
C TRP A 173 5.47 -10.94 -3.62
N GLY A 174 5.63 -10.91 -2.30
CA GLY A 174 5.27 -9.73 -1.50
C GLY A 174 3.81 -9.32 -1.67
N HIS A 175 2.93 -10.30 -1.90
CA HIS A 175 1.51 -10.15 -2.15
C HIS A 175 0.67 -11.11 -1.31
N ASN A 176 -0.32 -10.57 -0.58
CA ASN A 176 -1.20 -11.37 0.29
C ASN A 176 -2.68 -11.10 -0.04
N PRO A 177 -3.23 -11.69 -1.12
CA PRO A 177 -4.61 -11.46 -1.53
C PRO A 177 -5.65 -11.89 -0.49
N ALA A 178 -5.35 -12.86 0.37
CA ALA A 178 -6.24 -13.28 1.46
C ALA A 178 -6.61 -12.13 2.42
N ASN A 179 -5.74 -11.12 2.56
CA ASN A 179 -5.99 -9.96 3.42
C ASN A 179 -6.41 -8.69 2.66
N VAL A 180 -6.03 -8.58 1.37
CA VAL A 180 -6.15 -7.30 0.66
C VAL A 180 -6.96 -7.38 -0.63
N TRP A 181 -7.14 -8.57 -1.24
CA TRP A 181 -7.83 -8.72 -2.51
C TRP A 181 -8.57 -10.06 -2.62
N LEU A 182 -9.73 -10.14 -1.98
CA LEU A 182 -10.46 -11.40 -1.82
C LEU A 182 -10.91 -12.05 -3.14
N ALA A 183 -11.16 -11.29 -4.19
CA ALA A 183 -11.48 -11.85 -5.49
C ALA A 183 -10.32 -12.65 -6.09
N GLN A 184 -9.07 -12.20 -5.87
CA GLN A 184 -7.87 -12.96 -6.24
C GLN A 184 -7.69 -14.19 -5.35
N ALA A 185 -7.90 -14.05 -4.04
CA ALA A 185 -7.81 -15.18 -3.12
C ALA A 185 -8.80 -16.29 -3.49
N GLU A 186 -10.01 -15.93 -3.92
CA GLU A 186 -10.98 -16.90 -4.44
C GLU A 186 -10.49 -17.59 -5.72
N ALA A 187 -9.96 -16.82 -6.67
CA ALA A 187 -9.43 -17.36 -7.92
C ALA A 187 -8.27 -18.35 -7.68
N ILE A 188 -7.38 -18.00 -6.74
CA ILE A 188 -6.27 -18.88 -6.29
C ILE A 188 -6.82 -20.14 -5.64
N SER A 189 -7.78 -20.02 -4.72
CA SER A 189 -8.41 -21.17 -4.07
C SER A 189 -9.07 -22.12 -5.09
N ALA A 190 -9.75 -21.57 -6.08
CA ALA A 190 -10.35 -22.34 -7.16
C ALA A 190 -9.30 -23.04 -8.04
N ALA A 191 -8.16 -22.40 -8.31
CA ALA A 191 -7.04 -23.02 -9.02
C ALA A 191 -6.42 -24.17 -8.22
N ARG A 192 -6.17 -23.97 -6.92
CA ARG A 192 -5.63 -25.00 -6.03
C ARG A 192 -6.55 -26.21 -5.90
N ALA A 193 -7.87 -25.99 -5.88
CA ALA A 193 -8.84 -27.09 -5.89
C ALA A 193 -8.75 -27.97 -7.16
N ARG A 194 -8.14 -27.46 -8.25
CA ARG A 194 -7.85 -28.22 -9.48
C ARG A 194 -6.42 -28.78 -9.52
N GLY A 195 -5.63 -28.59 -8.47
CA GLY A 195 -4.27 -29.11 -8.36
C GLY A 195 -3.14 -28.11 -8.61
N ALA A 196 -3.44 -26.84 -8.84
CA ALA A 196 -2.41 -25.79 -8.95
C ALA A 196 -1.60 -25.68 -7.65
N LYS A 197 -0.28 -25.57 -7.79
CA LYS A 197 0.63 -25.33 -6.66
C LYS A 197 0.71 -23.83 -6.36
N LEU A 198 0.93 -23.52 -5.09
CA LEU A 198 1.10 -22.15 -4.60
C LEU A 198 2.47 -22.00 -3.93
N ALA A 199 3.30 -21.10 -4.46
CA ALA A 199 4.53 -20.65 -3.81
C ALA A 199 4.35 -19.20 -3.35
N VAL A 200 4.78 -18.89 -2.13
CA VAL A 200 4.68 -17.54 -1.56
C VAL A 200 6.04 -17.08 -1.05
N ILE A 201 6.46 -15.91 -1.49
CA ILE A 201 7.68 -15.24 -1.03
C ILE A 201 7.25 -14.03 -0.21
N ASP A 202 7.41 -14.10 1.10
CA ASP A 202 6.96 -13.05 2.04
C ASP A 202 7.75 -13.19 3.35
N PRO A 203 8.22 -12.11 3.99
CA PRO A 203 8.89 -12.17 5.30
C PRO A 203 7.97 -12.65 6.43
N ARG A 204 6.64 -12.61 6.24
CA ARG A 204 5.63 -13.00 7.22
C ARG A 204 4.86 -14.23 6.79
N LEU A 205 4.55 -15.11 7.74
CA LEU A 205 3.59 -16.20 7.54
C LEU A 205 2.15 -15.65 7.53
N THR A 206 1.77 -15.05 6.41
CA THR A 206 0.44 -14.46 6.21
C THR A 206 -0.62 -15.50 5.85
N GLY A 207 -1.88 -15.08 5.68
CA GLY A 207 -2.95 -15.99 5.28
C GLY A 207 -2.63 -16.78 4.01
N SER A 208 -2.15 -16.11 2.96
CA SER A 208 -1.77 -16.79 1.71
C SER A 208 -0.55 -17.70 1.88
N ALA A 209 0.41 -17.33 2.73
CA ALA A 209 1.62 -18.11 2.98
C ALA A 209 1.34 -19.37 3.82
N ARG A 210 0.35 -19.33 4.72
CA ARG A 210 -0.06 -20.50 5.52
C ARG A 210 -0.60 -21.65 4.67
N ASP A 211 -1.26 -21.30 3.59
CA ASP A 211 -1.87 -22.27 2.68
C ASP A 211 -0.94 -22.66 1.53
N ALA A 212 0.28 -22.10 1.45
CA ALA A 212 1.22 -22.35 0.36
C ALA A 212 1.84 -23.74 0.44
N ASP A 213 2.12 -24.34 -0.73
CA ASP A 213 2.92 -25.56 -0.85
C ASP A 213 4.39 -25.28 -0.56
N LEU A 214 4.83 -24.05 -0.83
CA LEU A 214 6.18 -23.58 -0.52
C LEU A 214 6.13 -22.13 -0.06
N TRP A 215 6.60 -21.86 1.16
CA TRP A 215 6.79 -20.52 1.69
C TRP A 215 8.26 -20.20 1.89
N LEU A 216 8.75 -19.14 1.23
CA LEU A 216 10.10 -18.64 1.32
C LEU A 216 10.12 -17.37 2.17
N ARG A 217 10.69 -17.46 3.36
CA ARG A 217 10.82 -16.34 4.30
C ARG A 217 12.00 -15.47 3.93
N ILE A 218 11.75 -14.49 3.06
CA ILE A 218 12.79 -13.61 2.54
C ILE A 218 13.12 -12.47 3.51
N ARG A 219 14.40 -12.07 3.57
CA ARG A 219 14.79 -10.80 4.19
C ARG A 219 14.27 -9.63 3.36
N PRO A 220 13.57 -8.64 3.97
CA PRO A 220 13.06 -7.50 3.21
C PRO A 220 14.15 -6.76 2.42
N GLY A 221 13.86 -6.44 1.15
CA GLY A 221 14.75 -5.70 0.26
C GLY A 221 15.78 -6.54 -0.50
N THR A 222 15.71 -7.87 -0.42
CA THR A 222 16.68 -8.77 -1.09
C THR A 222 16.06 -9.56 -2.24
N ASP A 223 14.88 -9.20 -2.66
CA ASP A 223 14.07 -9.91 -3.65
C ASP A 223 14.73 -10.03 -5.02
N ALA A 224 15.47 -9.00 -5.46
CA ALA A 224 16.21 -9.04 -6.73
C ALA A 224 17.30 -10.11 -6.72
N ALA A 225 17.95 -10.36 -5.57
CA ALA A 225 18.96 -11.42 -5.46
C ALA A 225 18.32 -12.82 -5.63
N LEU A 226 17.13 -13.03 -5.05
CA LEU A 226 16.37 -14.26 -5.26
C LEU A 226 15.96 -14.42 -6.74
N ALA A 227 15.41 -13.39 -7.36
CA ALA A 227 14.98 -13.44 -8.76
C ALA A 227 16.14 -13.75 -9.72
N LEU A 228 17.29 -13.10 -9.52
CA LEU A 228 18.51 -13.38 -10.29
C LEU A 228 19.06 -14.77 -10.02
N GLY A 229 18.96 -15.27 -8.78
CA GLY A 229 19.32 -16.66 -8.45
C GLY A 229 18.44 -17.70 -9.14
N LEU A 230 17.12 -17.47 -9.21
CA LEU A 230 16.20 -18.30 -9.97
C LEU A 230 16.52 -18.26 -11.47
N ALA A 231 16.78 -17.06 -12.02
CA ALA A 231 17.19 -16.89 -13.40
C ALA A 231 18.50 -17.67 -13.70
N ARG A 232 19.51 -17.52 -12.83
CA ARG A 232 20.77 -18.27 -12.96
C ARG A 232 20.53 -19.78 -12.98
N TRP A 233 19.70 -20.29 -12.06
CA TRP A 233 19.41 -21.71 -12.01
C TRP A 233 18.77 -22.20 -13.32
N LEU A 234 17.77 -21.46 -13.83
CA LEU A 234 17.13 -21.77 -15.12
C LEU A 234 18.13 -21.78 -16.28
N ILE A 235 19.05 -20.81 -16.32
CA ILE A 235 20.06 -20.67 -17.37
C ILE A 235 21.08 -21.80 -17.29
N VAL A 236 21.70 -22.04 -16.15
CA VAL A 236 22.74 -23.06 -15.94
C VAL A 236 22.22 -24.47 -16.25
N ASN A 237 20.94 -24.72 -15.87
CA ASN A 237 20.31 -26.03 -16.16
C ASN A 237 19.64 -26.09 -17.54
N ARG A 238 19.75 -25.04 -18.36
CA ARG A 238 19.08 -24.93 -19.68
C ARG A 238 17.58 -25.19 -19.59
N ALA A 239 16.97 -24.77 -18.50
CA ALA A 239 15.58 -24.98 -18.14
C ALA A 239 14.70 -23.73 -18.44
N TYR A 240 15.14 -22.88 -19.34
CA TYR A 240 14.40 -21.72 -19.84
C TYR A 240 13.85 -21.97 -21.24
N ASP A 241 12.83 -21.23 -21.66
CA ASP A 241 12.27 -21.28 -23.01
C ASP A 241 13.22 -20.58 -24.01
N ALA A 242 14.15 -21.36 -24.56
CA ALA A 242 15.18 -20.85 -25.49
C ALA A 242 14.55 -20.28 -26.78
N GLU A 243 13.41 -20.80 -27.24
CA GLU A 243 12.74 -20.29 -28.43
C GLU A 243 12.13 -18.92 -28.16
N PHE A 244 11.41 -18.77 -27.04
CA PHE A 244 10.86 -17.47 -26.64
C PHE A 244 11.98 -16.44 -26.45
N VAL A 245 13.05 -16.80 -25.71
CA VAL A 245 14.18 -15.91 -25.44
C VAL A 245 14.84 -15.44 -26.74
N ARG A 246 15.04 -16.34 -27.69
CA ARG A 246 15.70 -16.01 -29.00
C ARG A 246 14.79 -15.16 -29.88
N ARG A 247 13.52 -15.50 -30.04
CA ARG A 247 12.63 -14.87 -31.01
C ARG A 247 11.93 -13.61 -30.49
N TRP A 248 11.54 -13.62 -29.22
CA TRP A 248 10.62 -12.62 -28.69
C TRP A 248 11.28 -11.66 -27.70
N THR A 249 12.56 -11.90 -27.34
CA THR A 249 13.34 -10.94 -26.56
C THR A 249 14.48 -10.34 -27.40
N ASN A 250 15.10 -9.30 -26.89
CA ASN A 250 16.31 -8.70 -27.47
C ASN A 250 17.61 -9.40 -26.99
N ALA A 251 17.50 -10.60 -26.46
CA ALA A 251 18.60 -11.39 -25.93
C ALA A 251 19.72 -11.63 -26.95
N ALA A 252 19.36 -11.95 -28.21
CA ALA A 252 20.31 -12.22 -29.27
C ALA A 252 20.95 -10.95 -29.89
N PHE A 253 20.46 -9.75 -29.59
CA PHE A 253 21.00 -8.52 -30.17
C PHE A 253 22.42 -8.25 -29.68
N LEU A 254 23.30 -7.86 -30.63
CA LEU A 254 24.69 -7.54 -30.33
C LEU A 254 24.80 -6.18 -29.64
N VAL A 255 25.49 -6.16 -28.51
CA VAL A 255 25.81 -4.95 -27.74
C VAL A 255 27.31 -4.66 -27.89
N ARG A 256 27.66 -3.47 -28.29
CA ARG A 256 29.04 -3.02 -28.41
C ARG A 256 29.73 -2.93 -27.04
N ASN A 257 30.91 -3.50 -26.92
CA ASN A 257 31.65 -3.46 -25.66
C ASN A 257 32.17 -2.03 -25.33
N SER A 258 32.32 -1.19 -26.35
CA SER A 258 32.88 0.17 -26.22
C SER A 258 31.99 1.12 -25.47
N ASP A 259 30.66 1.07 -25.68
CA ASP A 259 29.71 2.05 -25.18
C ASP A 259 28.41 1.43 -24.62
N GLY A 260 28.24 0.12 -24.64
CA GLY A 260 27.07 -0.57 -24.15
C GLY A 260 25.78 -0.33 -24.96
N CYS A 261 25.89 0.20 -26.18
CA CYS A 261 24.78 0.37 -27.10
C CYS A 261 24.64 -0.82 -28.04
N PHE A 262 23.43 -1.04 -28.57
CA PHE A 262 23.23 -2.08 -29.58
C PHE A 262 24.00 -1.76 -30.86
N LEU A 263 24.58 -2.79 -31.48
CA LEU A 263 25.17 -2.71 -32.79
C LEU A 263 24.05 -2.57 -33.83
N ARG A 264 24.15 -1.57 -34.68
CA ARG A 264 23.17 -1.24 -35.73
C ARG A 264 23.73 -1.49 -37.13
N ALA A 265 22.83 -1.62 -38.11
CA ALA A 265 23.21 -1.75 -39.53
C ALA A 265 24.19 -0.69 -39.99
N GLY A 266 23.97 0.57 -39.65
CA GLY A 266 24.82 1.70 -39.97
C GLY A 266 26.27 1.57 -39.43
N ASP A 267 26.45 0.94 -38.26
CA ASP A 267 27.79 0.75 -37.65
C ASP A 267 28.69 -0.17 -38.47
N ILE A 268 28.11 -1.01 -39.34
CA ILE A 268 28.85 -1.93 -40.22
C ILE A 268 28.73 -1.56 -41.72
N GLY A 269 28.26 -0.35 -42.00
CA GLY A 269 28.12 0.15 -43.37
C GLY A 269 26.92 -0.37 -44.15
N LEU A 270 25.95 -1.02 -43.50
CA LEU A 270 24.65 -1.35 -44.09
C LEU A 270 23.67 -0.18 -44.00
N GLN A 271 22.70 -0.15 -44.92
CA GLN A 271 21.66 0.87 -44.87
C GLN A 271 20.63 0.60 -43.76
N GLY A 272 20.17 1.68 -43.14
CA GLY A 272 19.12 1.63 -42.10
C GLY A 272 19.68 1.58 -40.68
N ASP A 273 18.76 1.48 -39.71
CA ASP A 273 19.03 1.47 -38.27
C ASP A 273 18.62 0.12 -37.61
N GLY A 274 18.61 -0.96 -38.38
CA GLY A 274 18.21 -2.29 -37.89
C GLY A 274 19.22 -2.87 -36.91
N PHE A 275 18.71 -3.58 -35.90
CA PHE A 275 19.53 -4.30 -34.93
C PHE A 275 20.24 -5.49 -35.57
N LEU A 276 21.43 -5.80 -35.09
CA LEU A 276 22.25 -6.93 -35.58
C LEU A 276 22.31 -8.06 -34.56
N VAL A 277 22.33 -9.25 -35.07
CA VAL A 277 22.56 -10.53 -34.35
C VAL A 277 23.75 -11.26 -34.95
N TRP A 278 24.31 -12.22 -34.24
CA TRP A 278 25.30 -13.12 -34.80
C TRP A 278 24.61 -14.36 -35.36
N ASP A 279 24.70 -14.57 -36.65
CA ASP A 279 24.23 -15.78 -37.32
C ASP A 279 25.27 -16.90 -37.12
N GLU A 280 24.90 -17.92 -36.32
CA GLU A 280 25.80 -19.05 -36.01
C GLU A 280 26.13 -19.90 -37.25
N ALA A 281 25.19 -20.03 -38.18
CA ALA A 281 25.35 -20.84 -39.37
C ALA A 281 26.26 -20.14 -40.39
N ALA A 282 26.10 -18.82 -40.53
CA ALA A 282 26.91 -18.02 -41.48
C ALA A 282 28.22 -17.51 -40.85
N GLY A 283 28.37 -17.56 -39.53
CA GLY A 283 29.59 -17.09 -38.84
C GLY A 283 29.82 -15.59 -38.99
N ARG A 284 28.76 -14.79 -39.08
CA ARG A 284 28.82 -13.33 -39.28
C ARG A 284 27.62 -12.62 -38.69
N ALA A 285 27.73 -11.30 -38.50
CA ALA A 285 26.60 -10.45 -38.16
C ALA A 285 25.58 -10.40 -39.32
N ALA A 286 24.30 -10.44 -38.94
CA ALA A 286 23.15 -10.34 -39.83
C ALA A 286 22.09 -9.43 -39.24
N LEU A 287 21.18 -8.89 -40.08
CA LEU A 287 20.01 -8.15 -39.58
C LEU A 287 19.12 -9.06 -38.74
N ALA A 288 18.68 -8.57 -37.59
CA ALA A 288 17.79 -9.31 -36.69
C ALA A 288 16.48 -9.74 -37.38
N ALA A 289 15.98 -8.94 -38.32
CA ALA A 289 14.79 -9.28 -39.10
C ALA A 289 14.93 -10.61 -39.87
N ASP A 290 16.13 -10.94 -40.33
CA ASP A 290 16.40 -12.06 -41.20
C ASP A 290 17.06 -13.24 -40.47
N GLY A 291 17.78 -13.00 -39.41
CA GLY A 291 18.66 -13.95 -38.76
C GLY A 291 18.25 -14.48 -37.38
N LEU A 292 17.11 -14.10 -36.81
CA LEU A 292 16.75 -14.46 -35.43
C LEU A 292 16.62 -15.98 -35.18
N ALA A 293 16.20 -16.76 -36.17
CA ALA A 293 16.02 -18.21 -36.01
C ALA A 293 17.32 -18.96 -35.74
N VAL A 294 18.44 -18.43 -36.20
CA VAL A 294 19.80 -19.01 -36.10
C VAL A 294 20.75 -18.12 -35.31
N ALA A 295 20.20 -17.12 -34.61
CA ALA A 295 20.97 -16.17 -33.84
C ALA A 295 21.60 -16.80 -32.59
N ALA A 296 22.86 -16.50 -32.36
CA ALA A 296 23.54 -16.85 -31.13
C ALA A 296 22.89 -16.16 -29.96
N LEU A 297 22.67 -16.90 -28.86
CA LEU A 297 22.25 -16.31 -27.57
C LEU A 297 23.44 -15.93 -26.69
N GLU A 298 24.55 -16.66 -26.81
CA GLU A 298 25.76 -16.49 -26.01
C GLU A 298 26.96 -16.31 -26.91
N GLY A 299 27.96 -15.52 -26.47
CA GLY A 299 29.24 -15.39 -27.17
C GLY A 299 29.79 -13.98 -27.21
N ASN A 300 31.11 -13.90 -27.43
CA ASN A 300 31.83 -12.67 -27.73
C ASN A 300 32.20 -12.68 -29.19
N PHE A 301 31.85 -11.64 -29.91
CA PHE A 301 31.97 -11.57 -31.35
C PHE A 301 32.76 -10.32 -31.74
N GLU A 302 33.53 -10.47 -32.81
CA GLU A 302 34.19 -9.36 -33.48
C GLU A 302 33.48 -9.13 -34.82
N VAL A 303 32.88 -8.00 -35.00
CA VAL A 303 32.14 -7.61 -36.21
C VAL A 303 32.96 -6.57 -36.95
N ILE A 304 33.22 -6.76 -38.24
CA ILE A 304 34.00 -5.82 -39.03
C ILE A 304 33.09 -4.67 -39.49
N GLY A 305 33.39 -3.49 -39.04
CA GLY A 305 32.78 -2.23 -39.45
C GLY A 305 33.69 -1.43 -40.37
N PRO A 306 33.23 -0.30 -40.95
CA PRO A 306 34.02 0.57 -41.85
C PRO A 306 35.28 1.14 -41.19
N GLU A 307 35.28 1.33 -39.88
CA GLU A 307 36.39 1.88 -39.09
C GLU A 307 37.26 0.81 -38.44
N GLY A 308 36.97 -0.44 -38.70
CA GLY A 308 37.69 -1.58 -38.11
C GLY A 308 36.81 -2.54 -37.28
N PRO A 309 37.42 -3.44 -36.52
CA PRO A 309 36.72 -4.46 -35.74
C PRO A 309 35.96 -3.84 -34.55
N ILE A 310 34.72 -4.26 -34.36
CA ILE A 310 33.82 -3.86 -33.26
C ILE A 310 33.60 -5.11 -32.39
N ALA A 311 34.11 -5.08 -31.17
CA ALA A 311 33.91 -6.16 -30.21
C ALA A 311 32.50 -6.04 -29.59
N CYS A 312 31.76 -7.12 -29.62
CA CYS A 312 30.38 -7.19 -29.17
C CYS A 312 30.11 -8.43 -28.31
N ARG A 313 29.11 -8.32 -27.45
CA ARG A 313 28.47 -9.44 -26.74
C ARG A 313 26.98 -9.42 -27.02
N THR A 314 26.32 -10.55 -26.83
CA THR A 314 24.86 -10.57 -26.92
C THR A 314 24.22 -9.90 -25.70
N GLY A 315 22.98 -9.40 -25.85
CA GLY A 315 22.19 -8.90 -24.72
C GLY A 315 21.98 -9.99 -23.65
N PHE A 316 21.91 -11.27 -24.06
CA PHE A 316 21.80 -12.41 -23.15
C PHE A 316 23.06 -12.61 -22.29
N ASP A 317 24.24 -12.50 -22.87
CA ASP A 317 25.50 -12.59 -22.10
C ASP A 317 25.59 -11.52 -21.02
N HIS A 318 25.09 -10.31 -21.28
CA HIS A 318 25.01 -9.28 -20.26
C HIS A 318 24.03 -9.65 -19.13
N TYR A 319 22.91 -10.29 -19.46
CA TYR A 319 21.93 -10.77 -18.47
C TYR A 319 22.50 -11.96 -17.68
N VAL A 320 23.14 -12.93 -18.34
CA VAL A 320 23.82 -14.06 -17.68
C VAL A 320 24.86 -13.56 -16.70
N ALA A 321 25.70 -12.60 -17.11
CA ALA A 321 26.74 -12.03 -16.26
C ALA A 321 26.14 -11.31 -15.02
N ALA A 322 24.95 -10.71 -15.15
CA ALA A 322 24.26 -10.11 -14.02
C ALA A 322 23.68 -11.15 -13.05
N ALA A 323 23.26 -12.30 -13.54
CA ALA A 323 22.72 -13.40 -12.74
C ALA A 323 23.80 -14.31 -12.13
N GLU A 324 24.96 -14.40 -12.77
CA GLU A 324 26.05 -15.33 -12.43
C GLU A 324 26.49 -15.29 -10.96
N PRO A 325 26.61 -14.13 -10.26
CA PRO A 325 27.03 -14.08 -8.87
C PRO A 325 26.06 -14.72 -7.87
N TYR A 326 24.79 -14.98 -8.30
CA TYR A 326 23.71 -15.41 -7.41
C TYR A 326 23.52 -16.93 -7.44
N ASP A 327 24.58 -17.68 -7.09
CA ASP A 327 24.45 -19.10 -6.79
C ASP A 327 23.58 -19.34 -5.54
N PRO A 328 23.06 -20.56 -5.32
CA PRO A 328 22.16 -20.83 -4.19
C PRO A 328 22.74 -20.43 -2.83
N ALA A 329 24.07 -20.58 -2.63
CA ALA A 329 24.72 -20.19 -1.39
C ALA A 329 24.79 -18.65 -1.21
N THR A 330 25.03 -17.92 -2.29
CA THR A 330 24.99 -16.45 -2.29
C THR A 330 23.58 -15.94 -2.04
N VAL A 331 22.57 -16.56 -2.66
CA VAL A 331 21.16 -16.23 -2.42
C VAL A 331 20.80 -16.46 -0.96
N GLU A 332 21.19 -17.61 -0.37
CA GLU A 332 20.96 -17.89 1.05
C GLU A 332 21.58 -16.82 1.97
N ARG A 333 22.85 -16.50 1.76
CA ARG A 333 23.55 -15.46 2.54
C ARG A 333 22.84 -14.09 2.45
N THR A 334 22.38 -13.73 1.26
CA THR A 334 21.77 -12.43 0.99
C THR A 334 20.32 -12.37 1.51
N THR A 335 19.54 -13.39 1.23
CA THR A 335 18.08 -13.39 1.45
C THR A 335 17.64 -14.04 2.76
N GLY A 336 18.49 -14.90 3.32
CA GLY A 336 18.16 -15.76 4.47
C GLY A 336 17.28 -16.97 4.10
N ILE A 337 17.02 -17.19 2.81
CA ILE A 337 16.27 -18.37 2.33
C ILE A 337 17.27 -19.51 2.15
N PRO A 338 17.03 -20.71 2.75
CA PRO A 338 17.92 -21.84 2.57
C PRO A 338 18.14 -22.21 1.08
N ALA A 339 19.39 -22.50 0.68
CA ALA A 339 19.76 -22.82 -0.70
C ALA A 339 18.87 -23.93 -1.29
N ALA A 340 18.57 -24.97 -0.50
CA ALA A 340 17.68 -26.06 -0.91
C ALA A 340 16.26 -25.59 -1.27
N GLN A 341 15.72 -24.58 -0.59
CA GLN A 341 14.41 -24.01 -0.93
C GLN A 341 14.47 -23.18 -2.21
N VAL A 342 15.57 -22.47 -2.47
CA VAL A 342 15.79 -21.74 -3.73
C VAL A 342 15.82 -22.72 -4.91
N GLU A 343 16.58 -23.80 -4.78
CA GLU A 343 16.65 -24.87 -5.79
C GLU A 343 15.30 -25.57 -5.98
N GLN A 344 14.58 -25.87 -4.89
CA GLN A 344 13.25 -26.44 -4.94
C GLN A 344 12.26 -25.55 -5.70
N LEU A 345 12.27 -24.24 -5.44
CA LEU A 345 11.41 -23.30 -6.16
C LEU A 345 11.78 -23.24 -7.64
N ALA A 346 13.07 -23.14 -7.98
CA ALA A 346 13.54 -23.11 -9.36
C ALA A 346 13.14 -24.37 -10.13
N ALA A 347 13.32 -25.55 -9.53
CA ALA A 347 12.90 -26.83 -10.10
C ALA A 347 11.37 -26.90 -10.26
N THR A 348 10.61 -26.34 -9.32
CA THR A 348 9.14 -26.30 -9.41
C THR A 348 8.68 -25.38 -10.54
N ILE A 349 9.34 -24.22 -10.74
CA ILE A 349 9.10 -23.31 -11.87
C ILE A 349 9.38 -24.02 -13.19
N SER A 350 10.53 -24.68 -13.31
CA SER A 350 10.94 -25.39 -14.52
C SER A 350 10.01 -26.56 -14.89
N ALA A 351 9.44 -27.24 -13.91
CA ALA A 351 8.56 -28.39 -14.12
C ALA A 351 7.11 -28.00 -14.46
N ALA A 352 6.69 -26.78 -14.19
CA ALA A 352 5.32 -26.33 -14.42
C ALA A 352 5.11 -25.93 -15.88
N ALA A 353 4.07 -26.43 -16.53
CA ALA A 353 3.70 -26.04 -17.89
C ALA A 353 3.22 -24.59 -17.99
N SER A 354 2.74 -24.01 -16.88
CA SER A 354 2.38 -22.61 -16.80
C SER A 354 2.65 -22.03 -15.40
N VAL A 355 3.22 -20.83 -15.36
CA VAL A 355 3.55 -20.12 -14.13
C VAL A 355 3.00 -18.70 -14.23
N CYS A 356 2.18 -18.30 -13.27
CA CYS A 356 1.84 -16.90 -13.12
C CYS A 356 2.53 -16.29 -11.91
N TYR A 357 3.12 -15.13 -12.11
CA TYR A 357 3.84 -14.35 -11.10
C TYR A 357 2.98 -13.17 -10.68
N HIS A 358 2.85 -12.93 -9.41
CA HIS A 358 2.19 -11.71 -8.93
C HIS A 358 3.02 -11.01 -7.86
N GLY A 359 3.81 -10.05 -8.29
CA GLY A 359 4.48 -9.08 -7.44
C GLY A 359 3.52 -7.97 -7.00
N TRP A 360 3.64 -7.52 -5.74
CA TRP A 360 2.84 -6.40 -5.25
C TRP A 360 3.71 -5.44 -4.44
N THR A 361 3.12 -4.62 -3.56
CA THR A 361 3.83 -3.60 -2.80
C THR A 361 4.97 -4.14 -1.93
N GLY A 362 5.04 -5.45 -1.71
CA GLY A 362 6.19 -6.09 -1.05
C GLY A 362 7.50 -5.93 -1.81
N LEU A 363 7.45 -5.90 -3.15
CA LEU A 363 8.62 -5.65 -4.00
C LEU A 363 8.94 -4.15 -4.15
N GLY A 364 7.92 -3.31 -4.06
CA GLY A 364 7.97 -1.95 -4.57
C GLY A 364 8.33 -0.85 -3.60
N GLN A 365 8.38 -1.14 -2.32
CA GLN A 365 8.63 -0.13 -1.30
C GLN A 365 10.06 -0.24 -0.76
N HIS A 366 11.02 -0.29 -1.68
CA HIS A 366 12.47 -0.41 -1.44
C HIS A 366 13.24 0.55 -2.33
N THR A 367 14.49 0.84 -1.99
CA THR A 367 15.35 1.76 -2.75
C THR A 367 15.82 1.23 -4.10
N ASN A 368 15.53 -0.01 -4.44
CA ASN A 368 15.84 -0.65 -5.73
C ASN A 368 14.60 -1.27 -6.40
N ALA A 369 13.44 -0.69 -6.15
CA ALA A 369 12.14 -1.26 -6.50
C ALA A 369 11.96 -1.56 -7.99
N SER A 370 12.33 -0.64 -8.88
CA SER A 370 12.19 -0.81 -10.33
C SER A 370 13.08 -1.92 -10.88
N GLN A 371 14.31 -2.03 -10.43
CA GLN A 371 15.21 -3.12 -10.85
C GLN A 371 14.81 -4.46 -10.25
N THR A 372 14.27 -4.46 -9.01
CA THR A 372 13.73 -5.67 -8.38
C THR A 372 12.53 -6.21 -9.15
N GLU A 373 11.60 -5.36 -9.51
CA GLU A 373 10.44 -5.77 -10.32
C GLU A 373 10.85 -6.22 -11.73
N ARG A 374 11.84 -5.56 -12.35
CA ARG A 374 12.41 -6.01 -13.63
C ARG A 374 13.04 -7.40 -13.52
N ALA A 375 13.76 -7.70 -12.44
CA ALA A 375 14.33 -9.03 -12.20
C ALA A 375 13.23 -10.11 -12.12
N VAL A 376 12.10 -9.80 -11.47
CA VAL A 376 10.94 -10.71 -11.45
C VAL A 376 10.28 -10.80 -12.83
N ALA A 377 10.10 -9.67 -13.53
CA ALA A 377 9.48 -9.62 -14.85
C ALA A 377 10.28 -10.41 -15.91
N THR A 378 11.61 -10.40 -15.83
CA THR A 378 12.46 -11.21 -16.76
C THR A 378 12.25 -12.71 -16.58
N LEU A 379 11.77 -13.20 -15.42
CA LEU A 379 11.40 -14.61 -15.26
C LEU A 379 10.21 -15.00 -16.16
N TYR A 380 9.28 -14.06 -16.47
CA TYR A 380 8.18 -14.33 -17.40
C TYR A 380 8.71 -14.59 -18.82
N ALA A 381 9.78 -13.89 -19.21
CA ALA A 381 10.44 -14.10 -20.49
C ALA A 381 11.24 -15.42 -20.51
N LEU A 382 11.98 -15.72 -19.43
CA LEU A 382 12.75 -16.98 -19.35
C LEU A 382 11.84 -18.22 -19.35
N THR A 383 10.64 -18.13 -18.80
CA THR A 383 9.69 -19.25 -18.77
C THR A 383 8.69 -19.25 -19.92
N GLY A 384 8.74 -18.27 -20.84
CA GLY A 384 7.76 -18.15 -21.94
C GLY A 384 6.33 -17.87 -21.50
N CYS A 385 6.11 -17.50 -20.24
CA CYS A 385 4.77 -17.35 -19.63
C CYS A 385 4.14 -15.95 -19.81
N PHE A 386 4.79 -15.04 -20.53
CA PHE A 386 4.21 -13.73 -20.82
C PHE A 386 3.11 -13.84 -21.87
N ASP A 387 1.94 -13.31 -21.59
CA ASP A 387 0.73 -13.32 -22.40
C ASP A 387 0.31 -14.72 -22.89
N ALA A 388 0.71 -15.76 -22.16
CA ALA A 388 0.35 -17.15 -22.38
C ALA A 388 -0.76 -17.62 -21.43
N PRO A 389 -1.57 -18.61 -21.79
CA PRO A 389 -2.56 -19.19 -20.87
C PRO A 389 -1.92 -19.66 -19.55
N GLY A 390 -2.51 -19.30 -18.42
CA GLY A 390 -1.97 -19.64 -17.10
C GLY A 390 -0.71 -18.87 -16.69
N GLY A 391 -0.24 -17.93 -17.52
CA GLY A 391 0.86 -17.03 -17.24
C GLY A 391 0.43 -15.63 -16.81
N ASN A 392 1.20 -14.63 -17.22
CA ASN A 392 0.89 -13.21 -16.99
C ASN A 392 0.32 -12.61 -18.27
N VAL A 393 -1.00 -12.39 -18.30
CA VAL A 393 -1.74 -12.06 -19.52
C VAL A 393 -2.08 -10.57 -19.61
N ARG A 394 -2.07 -10.05 -20.83
CA ARG A 394 -2.60 -8.71 -21.12
C ARG A 394 -4.10 -8.81 -21.32
N MET A 395 -4.87 -8.46 -20.30
CA MET A 395 -6.33 -8.45 -20.38
C MET A 395 -6.81 -7.50 -21.47
N PRO A 396 -7.86 -7.86 -22.23
CA PRO A 396 -8.50 -6.93 -23.14
C PRO A 396 -9.21 -5.84 -22.34
N SER A 397 -9.33 -4.65 -22.89
CA SER A 397 -10.12 -3.55 -22.34
C SER A 397 -11.37 -3.31 -23.18
N LEU A 398 -12.41 -2.81 -22.55
CA LEU A 398 -13.60 -2.32 -23.25
C LEU A 398 -13.20 -1.18 -24.20
N PRO A 399 -13.76 -1.11 -25.42
CA PRO A 399 -13.41 -0.08 -26.40
C PRO A 399 -14.08 1.26 -26.05
N VAL A 400 -13.64 1.88 -24.96
CA VAL A 400 -14.13 3.17 -24.48
C VAL A 400 -13.10 4.27 -24.71
N PRO A 401 -13.51 5.54 -24.83
CA PRO A 401 -12.59 6.65 -24.99
C PRO A 401 -11.67 6.80 -23.77
N SER A 402 -10.41 7.10 -24.00
CA SER A 402 -9.50 7.54 -22.92
C SER A 402 -9.94 8.91 -22.43
N LEU A 403 -10.20 9.05 -21.14
CA LEU A 403 -10.65 10.30 -20.56
C LEU A 403 -9.50 11.31 -20.38
N HIS A 404 -8.29 10.84 -20.21
CA HIS A 404 -7.13 11.71 -19.97
C HIS A 404 -5.86 11.17 -20.63
N SER A 405 -4.97 12.11 -20.98
CA SER A 405 -3.64 11.82 -21.48
C SER A 405 -2.72 12.96 -21.10
N ILE A 406 -1.44 12.66 -20.90
CA ILE A 406 -0.41 13.70 -20.69
C ILE A 406 -0.34 14.68 -21.88
N ALA A 407 -0.71 14.22 -23.07
CA ALA A 407 -0.76 15.04 -24.28
C ALA A 407 -1.77 16.21 -24.22
N MET A 408 -2.71 16.20 -23.26
CA MET A 408 -3.59 17.33 -22.99
C MET A 408 -2.84 18.55 -22.42
N ILE A 409 -1.66 18.35 -21.86
CA ILE A 409 -0.80 19.41 -21.33
C ILE A 409 0.19 19.84 -22.43
N PRO A 410 0.38 21.13 -22.71
CA PRO A 410 1.37 21.60 -23.67
C PRO A 410 2.78 21.11 -23.38
N LEU A 411 3.58 20.83 -24.41
CA LEU A 411 4.92 20.24 -24.27
C LEU A 411 5.85 21.10 -23.41
N GLU A 412 5.78 22.41 -23.56
CA GLU A 412 6.54 23.38 -22.76
C GLU A 412 6.21 23.30 -21.26
N THR A 413 4.93 23.11 -20.92
CA THR A 413 4.49 22.94 -19.54
C THR A 413 4.91 21.57 -19.00
N ARG A 414 4.80 20.51 -19.82
CA ARG A 414 5.30 19.18 -19.44
C ARG A 414 6.80 19.18 -19.12
N ALA A 415 7.59 19.94 -19.89
CA ALA A 415 9.02 20.06 -19.65
C ALA A 415 9.35 20.72 -18.28
N ARG A 416 8.35 21.35 -17.65
CA ARG A 416 8.47 21.97 -16.32
C ARG A 416 7.98 21.07 -15.17
N THR A 417 7.62 19.83 -15.46
CA THR A 417 7.21 18.88 -14.40
C THR A 417 8.31 18.76 -13.34
N LEU A 418 7.95 18.92 -12.07
CA LEU A 418 8.89 18.77 -10.95
C LEU A 418 9.49 17.34 -10.95
N GLY A 419 10.79 17.24 -10.70
CA GLY A 419 11.52 15.97 -10.68
C GLY A 419 11.80 15.36 -12.05
N LEU A 420 11.44 16.01 -13.16
CA LEU A 420 11.70 15.48 -14.52
C LEU A 420 13.19 15.45 -14.88
N SER A 421 13.96 16.43 -14.44
CA SER A 421 15.42 16.48 -14.66
C SER A 421 16.14 15.34 -13.94
N GLU A 422 15.67 15.00 -12.74
CA GLU A 422 16.26 13.94 -11.90
C GLU A 422 15.81 12.54 -12.33
N ARG A 423 14.61 12.43 -12.90
CA ARG A 423 13.98 11.17 -13.30
C ARG A 423 13.38 11.23 -14.70
N PRO A 424 14.20 11.42 -15.74
CA PRO A 424 13.73 11.68 -17.11
C PRO A 424 13.00 10.49 -17.76
N LEU A 425 13.09 9.31 -17.20
CA LEU A 425 12.39 8.09 -17.63
C LEU A 425 11.31 7.65 -16.63
N GLY A 426 11.13 8.38 -15.56
CA GLY A 426 10.23 8.03 -14.46
C GLY A 426 8.85 8.69 -14.58
N PRO A 427 8.02 8.59 -13.53
CA PRO A 427 6.67 9.14 -13.44
C PRO A 427 6.53 10.62 -13.78
N PRO A 428 7.54 11.51 -13.61
CA PRO A 428 7.43 12.89 -14.05
C PRO A 428 7.15 13.06 -15.54
N THR A 429 7.49 12.08 -16.38
CA THR A 429 7.11 12.08 -17.81
C THR A 429 5.59 12.06 -18.02
N ASP A 430 4.86 11.50 -17.04
CA ASP A 430 3.41 11.47 -16.99
C ASP A 430 2.82 12.58 -16.09
N GLY A 431 3.64 13.54 -15.66
CA GLY A 431 3.22 14.61 -14.75
C GLY A 431 2.88 14.12 -13.34
N TRP A 432 3.47 13.03 -12.90
CA TRP A 432 3.37 12.53 -11.55
C TRP A 432 4.65 12.81 -10.78
N ILE A 433 4.52 13.60 -9.72
CA ILE A 433 5.64 14.08 -8.92
C ILE A 433 5.65 13.40 -7.54
N THR A 434 6.79 13.40 -6.88
CA THR A 434 6.89 12.92 -5.50
C THR A 434 6.41 13.99 -4.51
N SER A 435 6.04 13.55 -3.31
CA SER A 435 5.75 14.47 -2.21
C SER A 435 6.94 15.36 -1.87
N SER A 436 8.17 14.84 -1.96
CA SER A 436 9.39 15.64 -1.72
C SER A 436 9.59 16.71 -2.78
N ASP A 437 9.37 16.42 -4.07
CA ASP A 437 9.43 17.43 -5.14
C ASP A 437 8.44 18.57 -4.86
N PHE A 438 7.23 18.22 -4.41
CA PHE A 438 6.22 19.19 -4.03
C PHE A 438 6.65 20.02 -2.81
N TYR A 439 7.17 19.37 -1.75
CA TYR A 439 7.60 20.07 -0.54
C TYR A 439 8.76 21.03 -0.83
N ASP A 440 9.73 20.60 -1.64
CA ASP A 440 10.86 21.46 -2.06
C ASP A 440 10.37 22.70 -2.81
N ALA A 441 9.51 22.50 -3.80
CA ALA A 441 9.00 23.62 -4.60
C ALA A 441 8.14 24.59 -3.77
N ALA A 442 7.35 24.08 -2.82
CA ALA A 442 6.55 24.93 -1.93
C ALA A 442 7.40 25.72 -0.93
N LEU A 443 8.47 25.10 -0.37
CA LEU A 443 9.31 25.71 0.66
C LEU A 443 10.39 26.63 0.08
N THR A 444 11.05 26.20 -1.01
CA THR A 444 12.21 26.90 -1.56
C THR A 444 11.88 27.80 -2.75
N GLY A 445 10.75 27.60 -3.39
CA GLY A 445 10.37 28.27 -4.63
C GLY A 445 11.20 27.82 -5.84
N LYS A 446 11.87 26.67 -5.79
CA LYS A 446 12.72 26.16 -6.88
C LYS A 446 12.18 24.84 -7.43
N PRO A 447 12.25 24.61 -8.75
CA PRO A 447 12.67 25.54 -9.81
C PRO A 447 11.68 26.70 -10.04
N TYR A 448 10.49 26.62 -9.47
CA TYR A 448 9.45 27.65 -9.36
C TYR A 448 8.60 27.40 -8.12
N ARG A 449 7.90 28.43 -7.66
CA ARG A 449 7.06 28.32 -6.47
C ARG A 449 5.73 27.63 -6.78
N VAL A 450 5.44 26.55 -6.08
CA VAL A 450 4.08 26.00 -5.99
C VAL A 450 3.29 26.85 -5.00
N ARG A 451 2.20 27.48 -5.48
CA ARG A 451 1.37 28.41 -4.71
C ARG A 451 0.13 27.76 -4.11
N ALA A 452 -0.41 26.73 -4.78
CA ALA A 452 -1.63 26.10 -4.34
C ALA A 452 -1.57 24.57 -4.45
N LEU A 453 -2.37 23.91 -3.59
CA LEU A 453 -2.60 22.48 -3.62
C LEU A 453 -4.10 22.19 -3.67
N PHE A 454 -4.52 21.32 -4.58
CA PHE A 454 -5.85 20.75 -4.56
C PHE A 454 -5.77 19.23 -4.32
N ALA A 455 -6.25 18.78 -3.16
CA ALA A 455 -6.14 17.39 -2.70
C ALA A 455 -7.48 16.65 -2.77
N PHE A 456 -7.46 15.42 -3.29
CA PHE A 456 -8.60 14.50 -3.38
C PHE A 456 -8.31 13.25 -2.56
N GLY A 457 -8.91 13.13 -1.37
CA GLY A 457 -8.77 11.99 -0.47
C GLY A 457 -7.33 11.70 -0.04
N SER A 458 -6.42 12.64 -0.15
CA SER A 458 -5.01 12.48 0.13
C SER A 458 -4.66 12.86 1.57
N ASN A 459 -3.90 12.01 2.27
CA ASN A 459 -3.47 12.26 3.64
C ASN A 459 -1.93 12.31 3.72
N LEU A 460 -1.33 13.32 3.08
CA LEU A 460 0.12 13.46 2.92
C LEU A 460 0.86 13.40 4.26
N LEU A 461 0.34 14.07 5.29
CA LEU A 461 0.99 14.15 6.61
C LEU A 461 1.02 12.83 7.39
N VAL A 462 0.28 11.81 6.93
CA VAL A 462 0.27 10.48 7.57
C VAL A 462 0.86 9.41 6.65
N SER A 463 0.67 9.54 5.34
CA SER A 463 1.07 8.50 4.37
C SER A 463 2.48 8.69 3.81
N HIS A 464 3.10 9.84 3.99
CA HIS A 464 4.45 10.13 3.51
C HIS A 464 5.43 10.42 4.67
N PRO A 465 6.74 10.26 4.47
CA PRO A 465 7.74 10.57 5.49
C PRO A 465 7.88 12.08 5.72
N ALA A 466 8.67 12.44 6.72
CA ALA A 466 8.91 13.82 7.11
C ALA A 466 7.63 14.65 7.31
N PRO A 467 6.68 14.21 8.18
CA PRO A 467 5.39 14.88 8.35
C PRO A 467 5.52 16.35 8.79
N GLU A 468 6.57 16.71 9.54
CA GLU A 468 6.81 18.10 9.95
C GLU A 468 7.20 18.97 8.74
N ARG A 469 8.06 18.48 7.86
CA ARG A 469 8.40 19.18 6.61
C ARG A 469 7.18 19.33 5.71
N GLY A 470 6.36 18.29 5.60
CA GLY A 470 5.08 18.37 4.90
C GLY A 470 4.15 19.42 5.50
N ARG A 471 4.08 19.54 6.82
CA ARG A 471 3.30 20.57 7.53
C ARG A 471 3.80 21.98 7.18
N GLU A 472 5.12 22.20 7.21
CA GLU A 472 5.68 23.50 6.84
C GLU A 472 5.45 23.83 5.35
N ALA A 473 5.55 22.83 4.45
CA ALA A 473 5.23 23.02 3.03
C ALA A 473 3.76 23.43 2.82
N LEU A 474 2.82 22.79 3.50
CA LEU A 474 1.41 23.15 3.44
C LEU A 474 1.11 24.54 4.03
N LYS A 475 1.82 24.96 5.08
CA LYS A 475 1.73 26.32 5.62
C LYS A 475 2.23 27.39 4.64
N ALA A 476 3.25 27.07 3.84
CA ALA A 476 3.86 28.00 2.89
C ALA A 476 2.97 28.27 1.65
N LEU A 477 1.93 27.47 1.42
CA LEU A 477 1.01 27.65 0.30
C LEU A 477 0.12 28.88 0.48
N ASP A 478 -0.14 29.59 -0.61
CA ASP A 478 -1.10 30.69 -0.66
C ASP A 478 -2.55 30.17 -0.53
N PHE A 479 -2.81 28.93 -1.02
CA PHE A 479 -4.15 28.35 -1.02
C PHE A 479 -4.12 26.82 -1.05
N GLN A 480 -4.99 26.19 -0.26
CA GLN A 480 -5.17 24.74 -0.25
C GLN A 480 -6.65 24.37 -0.20
N VAL A 481 -7.05 23.46 -1.08
CA VAL A 481 -8.38 22.83 -1.10
C VAL A 481 -8.25 21.36 -0.80
N HIS A 482 -9.19 20.79 -0.06
CA HIS A 482 -9.19 19.37 0.27
C HIS A 482 -10.58 18.75 0.17
N CYS A 483 -10.70 17.66 -0.59
CA CYS A 483 -11.90 16.83 -0.70
C CYS A 483 -11.74 15.56 0.13
N ASP A 484 -12.60 15.31 1.11
CA ASP A 484 -12.57 14.06 1.88
C ASP A 484 -13.93 13.73 2.52
N LEU A 485 -14.06 12.49 3.01
CA LEU A 485 -15.16 12.02 3.85
C LEU A 485 -15.03 12.51 5.30
N PHE A 486 -13.81 12.60 5.79
CA PHE A 486 -13.45 12.93 7.16
C PHE A 486 -12.36 13.98 7.19
N LEU A 487 -12.34 14.79 8.22
CA LEU A 487 -11.27 15.76 8.43
C LEU A 487 -9.99 15.00 8.85
N ASN A 488 -9.06 14.87 7.93
CA ASN A 488 -7.75 14.25 8.18
C ASN A 488 -6.68 15.32 8.42
N PRO A 489 -5.48 14.98 8.96
CA PRO A 489 -4.43 15.95 9.28
C PRO A 489 -3.99 16.86 8.13
N THR A 490 -4.06 16.38 6.87
CA THR A 490 -3.77 17.21 5.69
C THR A 490 -4.93 18.16 5.38
N ALA A 491 -6.18 17.68 5.55
CA ALA A 491 -7.38 18.49 5.40
C ALA A 491 -7.47 19.60 6.45
N GLU A 492 -7.00 19.34 7.67
CA GLU A 492 -6.91 20.36 8.73
C GLU A 492 -6.00 21.55 8.37
N MET A 493 -5.13 21.41 7.39
CA MET A 493 -4.28 22.51 6.86
C MET A 493 -4.95 23.30 5.74
N ALA A 494 -6.07 22.83 5.18
CA ALA A 494 -6.72 23.44 4.03
C ALA A 494 -7.43 24.79 4.36
N ASP A 495 -7.53 25.64 3.36
CA ASP A 495 -8.34 26.87 3.41
C ASP A 495 -9.81 26.57 3.15
N ILE A 496 -10.09 25.62 2.22
CA ILE A 496 -11.43 25.12 1.94
C ILE A 496 -11.42 23.59 2.01
N VAL A 497 -12.39 23.04 2.75
CA VAL A 497 -12.63 21.60 2.83
C VAL A 497 -13.99 21.28 2.22
N LEU A 498 -14.02 20.36 1.26
CA LEU A 498 -15.21 19.95 0.54
C LEU A 498 -15.69 18.57 1.01
N PRO A 499 -16.96 18.44 1.41
CA PRO A 499 -17.52 17.17 1.88
C PRO A 499 -17.80 16.23 0.72
N VAL A 500 -17.13 15.06 0.72
CA VAL A 500 -17.33 14.04 -0.31
C VAL A 500 -18.39 13.04 0.10
N SER A 501 -19.24 12.64 -0.87
CA SER A 501 -20.21 11.56 -0.66
C SER A 501 -19.53 10.18 -0.64
N SER A 502 -20.03 9.30 0.22
CA SER A 502 -19.58 7.91 0.22
C SER A 502 -20.06 7.17 -1.05
N PRO A 503 -19.47 6.02 -1.37
CA PRO A 503 -19.85 5.25 -2.55
C PRO A 503 -21.35 4.88 -2.62
N TRP A 504 -22.03 4.82 -1.51
CA TRP A 504 -23.46 4.46 -1.43
C TRP A 504 -24.41 5.62 -1.66
N GLU A 505 -23.90 6.85 -1.71
CA GLU A 505 -24.68 8.10 -1.79
C GLU A 505 -24.76 8.70 -3.21
N HIS A 506 -24.19 8.03 -4.22
CA HIS A 506 -24.22 8.44 -5.61
C HIS A 506 -24.15 7.26 -6.59
N GLU A 507 -24.58 7.48 -7.82
CA GLU A 507 -24.37 6.53 -8.90
C GLU A 507 -22.90 6.51 -9.33
N ALA A 508 -22.39 5.33 -9.70
CA ALA A 508 -21.04 5.19 -10.21
C ALA A 508 -20.97 4.12 -11.31
N LEU A 509 -20.40 4.50 -12.45
CA LEU A 509 -20.16 3.61 -13.57
C LEU A 509 -18.84 2.87 -13.43
N ARG A 510 -18.88 1.54 -13.60
CA ARG A 510 -17.68 0.71 -13.66
C ARG A 510 -17.61 -0.06 -14.99
N LEU A 511 -16.45 0.03 -15.64
CA LEU A 511 -16.13 -0.58 -16.91
C LEU A 511 -15.07 -1.66 -16.70
N GLY A 512 -15.50 -2.91 -16.48
CA GLY A 512 -14.64 -4.04 -16.20
C GLY A 512 -14.12 -4.13 -14.76
N PHE A 513 -13.80 -5.35 -14.30
CA PHE A 513 -13.41 -5.65 -12.92
C PHE A 513 -12.05 -6.34 -12.77
N GLU A 514 -11.21 -6.31 -13.77
CA GLU A 514 -9.75 -6.59 -13.77
C GLU A 514 -9.28 -7.95 -13.19
N ILE A 515 -10.14 -8.88 -12.79
CA ILE A 515 -9.75 -10.11 -12.10
C ILE A 515 -9.72 -11.34 -13.03
N SER A 516 -10.55 -11.33 -14.04
CA SER A 516 -10.66 -12.40 -15.02
C SER A 516 -11.26 -11.85 -16.32
N PRO A 517 -11.16 -12.60 -17.44
CA PRO A 517 -11.82 -12.23 -18.66
C PRO A 517 -13.31 -11.92 -18.50
N GLU A 518 -14.04 -12.77 -17.80
CA GLU A 518 -15.49 -12.60 -17.61
C GLU A 518 -15.82 -11.39 -16.74
N ALA A 519 -14.95 -11.05 -15.77
CA ALA A 519 -15.10 -9.86 -14.95
C ALA A 519 -14.81 -8.58 -15.76
N GLN A 520 -13.91 -8.67 -16.73
CA GLN A 520 -13.55 -7.54 -17.59
C GLN A 520 -14.66 -7.17 -18.59
N GLU A 521 -15.52 -8.12 -18.94
CA GLU A 521 -16.69 -7.90 -19.80
C GLU A 521 -17.85 -7.18 -19.11
N LEU A 522 -17.84 -7.10 -17.77
CA LEU A 522 -18.97 -6.56 -17.03
C LEU A 522 -18.93 -5.03 -16.97
N VAL A 523 -19.98 -4.40 -17.49
CA VAL A 523 -20.28 -2.97 -17.33
C VAL A 523 -21.40 -2.84 -16.31
N GLN A 524 -21.16 -2.11 -15.21
CA GLN A 524 -22.13 -1.98 -14.14
C GLN A 524 -22.27 -0.53 -13.68
N LEU A 525 -23.50 -0.07 -13.57
CA LEU A 525 -23.85 1.17 -12.88
C LEU A 525 -24.29 0.83 -11.45
N ARG A 526 -23.50 1.21 -10.46
CA ARG A 526 -23.94 1.10 -9.07
C ARG A 526 -24.93 2.21 -8.79
N PRO A 527 -26.20 1.89 -8.43
CA PRO A 527 -27.19 2.91 -8.13
C PRO A 527 -26.86 3.67 -6.84
N GLN A 528 -27.43 4.86 -6.67
CA GLN A 528 -27.46 5.51 -5.38
C GLN A 528 -28.29 4.64 -4.41
N MET A 529 -27.69 4.20 -3.32
CA MET A 529 -28.30 3.29 -2.34
C MET A 529 -29.10 4.03 -1.28
N ILE A 530 -28.55 5.14 -0.79
CA ILE A 530 -29.08 5.96 0.30
C ILE A 530 -29.04 7.44 -0.08
N PRO A 531 -29.87 8.29 0.58
CA PRO A 531 -29.75 9.74 0.44
C PRO A 531 -28.36 10.24 0.87
N ARG A 532 -27.93 11.32 0.25
CA ARG A 532 -26.68 11.99 0.61
C ARG A 532 -26.72 12.49 2.06
N GLN A 533 -25.60 12.36 2.74
CA GLN A 533 -25.44 12.89 4.10
C GLN A 533 -25.12 14.39 4.03
N GLY A 534 -26.07 15.21 4.48
CA GLY A 534 -25.94 16.66 4.34
C GLY A 534 -25.82 17.10 2.88
N GLU A 535 -24.91 18.00 2.61
CA GLU A 535 -24.65 18.55 1.27
C GLU A 535 -23.54 17.86 0.52
N ALA A 536 -23.05 16.69 0.98
CA ALA A 536 -21.94 15.96 0.36
C ALA A 536 -22.19 15.69 -1.14
N ARG A 537 -21.12 15.76 -1.95
CA ARG A 537 -21.14 15.51 -3.41
C ARG A 537 -20.03 14.52 -3.80
N SER A 538 -20.19 13.82 -4.92
CA SER A 538 -19.10 13.00 -5.44
C SER A 538 -17.93 13.86 -5.94
N ASP A 539 -16.71 13.34 -5.85
CA ASP A 539 -15.54 14.00 -6.43
C ASP A 539 -15.75 14.31 -7.94
N MET A 540 -16.43 13.40 -8.66
CA MET A 540 -16.79 13.60 -10.06
C MET A 540 -17.65 14.85 -10.25
N TRP A 541 -18.71 15.03 -9.47
CA TRP A 541 -19.56 16.22 -9.53
C TRP A 541 -18.74 17.49 -9.25
N ILE A 542 -17.85 17.45 -8.24
CA ILE A 542 -17.01 18.58 -7.86
C ILE A 542 -16.14 19.03 -9.03
N VAL A 543 -15.42 18.10 -9.68
CA VAL A 543 -14.54 18.47 -10.81
C VAL A 543 -15.32 18.91 -12.03
N PHE A 544 -16.53 18.38 -12.29
CA PHE A 544 -17.40 18.83 -13.37
C PHE A 544 -17.87 20.28 -13.16
N GLN A 545 -18.30 20.62 -11.95
CA GLN A 545 -18.75 21.99 -11.60
C GLN A 545 -17.59 23.00 -11.63
N LEU A 546 -16.40 22.61 -11.16
CA LEU A 546 -15.20 23.45 -11.22
C LEU A 546 -14.71 23.65 -12.65
N ALA A 547 -14.71 22.59 -13.46
CA ALA A 547 -14.30 22.65 -14.85
C ALA A 547 -15.12 23.70 -15.62
N LYS A 548 -16.45 23.69 -15.43
CA LYS A 548 -17.33 24.69 -16.02
C LYS A 548 -16.95 26.14 -15.63
N ARG A 549 -16.65 26.37 -14.32
CA ARG A 549 -16.26 27.70 -13.82
C ARG A 549 -14.85 28.12 -14.26
N LEU A 550 -13.98 27.18 -14.57
CA LEU A 550 -12.61 27.41 -15.03
C LEU A 550 -12.48 27.50 -16.56
N GLY A 551 -13.59 27.54 -17.30
CA GLY A 551 -13.60 27.64 -18.77
C GLY A 551 -13.30 26.31 -19.48
N MET A 552 -13.43 25.18 -18.78
CA MET A 552 -13.22 23.82 -19.32
C MET A 552 -14.54 23.07 -19.53
N GLY A 553 -15.68 23.80 -19.72
CA GLY A 553 -17.00 23.20 -19.79
C GLY A 553 -17.14 22.14 -20.88
N GLU A 554 -16.59 22.37 -22.07
CA GLU A 554 -16.62 21.39 -23.18
C GLU A 554 -15.98 20.05 -22.81
N LEU A 555 -14.88 20.05 -22.06
CA LEU A 555 -14.22 18.82 -21.60
C LEU A 555 -15.07 18.05 -20.58
N PHE A 556 -16.06 18.70 -19.96
CA PHE A 556 -16.86 18.15 -18.86
C PHE A 556 -18.36 18.29 -19.10
N PHE A 557 -18.78 18.32 -20.37
CA PHE A 557 -20.19 18.32 -20.78
C PHE A 557 -21.02 19.42 -20.06
N ASP A 558 -20.43 20.61 -19.91
CA ASP A 558 -20.98 21.77 -19.19
C ASP A 558 -21.41 21.49 -17.75
N GLY A 559 -20.75 20.53 -17.12
CA GLY A 559 -21.00 20.13 -15.73
C GLY A 559 -22.03 18.99 -15.58
N ASP A 560 -22.46 18.36 -16.68
CA ASP A 560 -23.42 17.27 -16.70
C ASP A 560 -22.70 15.90 -16.56
N VAL A 561 -22.82 15.30 -15.38
CA VAL A 561 -22.20 14.00 -15.05
C VAL A 561 -22.81 12.84 -15.86
N GLU A 562 -24.13 12.87 -16.13
CA GLU A 562 -24.80 11.80 -16.89
C GLU A 562 -24.28 11.75 -18.32
N LYS A 563 -24.10 12.90 -18.97
CA LYS A 563 -23.46 12.97 -20.30
C LYS A 563 -22.04 12.43 -20.29
N GLY A 564 -21.31 12.60 -19.16
CA GLY A 564 -20.01 11.98 -18.98
C GLY A 564 -20.08 10.45 -19.00
N PHE A 565 -21.06 9.86 -18.35
CA PHE A 565 -21.28 8.42 -18.40
C PHE A 565 -21.73 7.95 -19.79
N GLU A 566 -22.66 8.66 -20.42
CA GLU A 566 -23.13 8.38 -21.78
C GLU A 566 -21.99 8.40 -22.80
N HIS A 567 -21.07 9.35 -22.69
CA HIS A 567 -19.86 9.41 -23.52
C HIS A 567 -19.02 8.12 -23.44
N LEU A 568 -18.93 7.51 -22.27
CA LEU A 568 -18.21 6.24 -22.08
C LEU A 568 -19.01 5.03 -22.56
N LEU A 569 -20.34 5.09 -22.49
CA LEU A 569 -21.24 3.99 -22.84
C LEU A 569 -21.54 3.92 -24.35
N ALA A 570 -21.55 5.05 -25.02
CA ALA A 570 -21.92 5.15 -26.43
C ALA A 570 -21.15 4.18 -27.36
N PRO A 571 -19.81 4.03 -27.28
CA PRO A 571 -19.07 3.08 -28.11
C PRO A 571 -19.40 1.61 -27.84
N LEU A 572 -19.99 1.32 -26.67
CA LEU A 572 -20.42 -0.02 -26.27
C LEU A 572 -21.87 -0.33 -26.73
N GLY A 573 -22.55 0.65 -27.31
CA GLY A 573 -23.97 0.54 -27.66
C GLY A 573 -24.89 0.43 -26.42
N LEU A 574 -24.45 0.99 -25.29
CA LEU A 574 -25.21 1.02 -24.04
C LEU A 574 -25.60 2.45 -23.68
N ASP A 575 -26.62 2.59 -22.87
CA ASP A 575 -27.07 3.84 -22.26
C ASP A 575 -27.31 3.68 -20.76
N LEU A 576 -27.49 4.78 -20.07
CA LEU A 576 -27.73 4.80 -18.63
C LEU A 576 -29.06 4.15 -18.23
N GLU A 577 -30.10 4.28 -19.05
CA GLU A 577 -31.42 3.71 -18.76
C GLU A 577 -31.38 2.18 -18.77
N ALA A 578 -30.71 1.59 -19.74
CA ALA A 578 -30.46 0.14 -19.79
C ALA A 578 -29.69 -0.37 -18.56
N LEU A 579 -28.70 0.38 -18.10
CA LEU A 579 -27.93 0.00 -16.91
C LEU A 579 -28.72 0.23 -15.61
N ARG A 580 -29.53 1.28 -15.52
CA ARG A 580 -30.44 1.51 -14.37
C ARG A 580 -31.49 0.41 -14.25
N ALA A 581 -31.96 -0.12 -15.40
CA ALA A 581 -32.88 -1.26 -15.44
C ALA A 581 -32.21 -2.60 -15.05
N ARG A 582 -30.85 -2.67 -15.08
CA ARG A 582 -30.07 -3.88 -14.79
C ARG A 582 -28.94 -3.58 -13.82
N PRO A 583 -29.24 -3.36 -12.55
CA PRO A 583 -28.22 -2.98 -11.54
C PRO A 583 -27.17 -4.07 -11.29
N GLU A 584 -27.41 -5.32 -11.72
CA GLU A 584 -26.42 -6.40 -11.75
C GLU A 584 -25.35 -6.20 -12.83
N GLY A 585 -25.59 -5.31 -13.80
CA GLY A 585 -24.69 -4.98 -14.88
C GLY A 585 -25.02 -5.71 -16.20
N ILE A 586 -24.37 -5.26 -17.27
CA ILE A 586 -24.50 -5.81 -18.63
C ILE A 586 -23.14 -6.30 -19.08
N ARG A 587 -23.09 -7.50 -19.67
CA ARG A 587 -21.85 -8.03 -20.25
C ARG A 587 -21.69 -7.56 -21.70
N VAL A 588 -20.49 -7.04 -21.97
CA VAL A 588 -20.03 -6.68 -23.31
C VAL A 588 -18.93 -7.68 -23.69
N PRO A 589 -19.19 -8.63 -24.57
CA PRO A 589 -18.23 -9.66 -24.92
C PRO A 589 -16.93 -9.08 -25.45
N LEU A 590 -15.80 -9.59 -24.95
CA LEU A 590 -14.46 -9.20 -25.36
C LEU A 590 -13.75 -10.38 -26.01
N LYS A 591 -12.97 -10.08 -27.06
CA LYS A 591 -12.12 -11.11 -27.68
C LYS A 591 -10.87 -11.33 -26.80
N HIS A 592 -10.77 -12.51 -26.23
CA HIS A 592 -9.62 -12.94 -25.45
C HIS A 592 -8.59 -13.61 -26.34
N LEU A 593 -7.43 -12.99 -26.49
CA LEU A 593 -6.30 -13.50 -27.26
C LEU A 593 -5.10 -13.61 -26.36
N HIS A 594 -4.37 -14.69 -26.52
CA HIS A 594 -3.04 -14.87 -25.94
C HIS A 594 -1.96 -14.60 -26.96
N ARG A 595 -0.73 -14.42 -26.51
CA ARG A 595 0.48 -14.22 -27.34
C ARG A 595 0.29 -13.12 -28.38
N LYS A 596 -0.36 -12.04 -28.01
CA LYS A 596 -0.64 -10.90 -28.91
C LYS A 596 0.62 -10.31 -29.51
N TYR A 597 1.76 -10.45 -28.83
CA TYR A 597 3.07 -10.03 -29.29
C TYR A 597 3.51 -10.72 -30.61
N GLU A 598 2.99 -11.91 -30.92
CA GLU A 598 3.30 -12.62 -32.18
C GLU A 598 2.84 -11.85 -33.41
N THR A 599 1.80 -11.01 -33.27
CA THR A 599 1.27 -10.16 -34.34
C THR A 599 1.62 -8.69 -34.21
N THR A 600 1.69 -8.17 -32.98
CA THR A 600 1.87 -6.73 -32.73
C THR A 600 3.28 -6.36 -32.27
N GLY A 601 4.14 -7.32 -31.96
CA GLY A 601 5.40 -7.07 -31.25
C GLY A 601 5.16 -6.56 -29.83
N PHE A 602 6.21 -6.01 -29.25
CA PHE A 602 6.22 -5.35 -27.94
C PHE A 602 6.33 -3.83 -28.15
N ALA A 603 5.66 -3.05 -27.31
CA ALA A 603 5.75 -1.59 -27.38
C ALA A 603 7.00 -1.07 -26.63
N THR A 604 8.13 -1.72 -26.83
CA THR A 604 9.45 -1.36 -26.34
C THR A 604 10.29 -0.70 -27.43
N GLN A 605 11.46 -0.19 -27.09
CA GLN A 605 12.36 0.43 -28.06
C GLN A 605 12.87 -0.55 -29.14
N THR A 606 13.01 -1.83 -28.77
CA THR A 606 13.50 -2.87 -29.68
C THR A 606 12.38 -3.64 -30.41
N GLY A 607 11.11 -3.37 -30.08
CA GLY A 607 9.98 -4.17 -30.57
C GLY A 607 9.94 -5.59 -29.99
N LYS A 608 10.80 -5.90 -29.00
CA LYS A 608 10.97 -7.18 -28.31
C LYS A 608 10.83 -7.00 -26.81
N ALA A 609 10.64 -8.10 -26.06
CA ALA A 609 10.80 -8.05 -24.61
C ALA A 609 12.29 -7.76 -24.29
N GLU A 610 12.52 -6.78 -23.41
CA GLU A 610 13.90 -6.28 -23.16
C GLU A 610 14.52 -6.93 -21.92
N LEU A 611 15.41 -7.89 -22.13
CA LEU A 611 16.34 -8.38 -21.11
C LEU A 611 17.47 -7.36 -20.89
N TYR A 612 17.92 -6.71 -21.95
CA TYR A 612 18.86 -5.60 -21.96
C TYR A 612 18.17 -4.33 -22.43
N SER A 613 18.18 -3.28 -21.64
CA SER A 613 17.57 -2.00 -22.04
C SER A 613 18.64 -0.94 -22.34
N GLU A 614 18.84 -0.66 -23.62
CA GLU A 614 19.72 0.41 -24.08
C GLU A 614 19.21 1.78 -23.61
N LEU A 615 17.89 1.96 -23.54
CA LEU A 615 17.29 3.20 -23.05
C LEU A 615 17.69 3.51 -21.61
N LEU A 616 17.60 2.52 -20.72
CA LEU A 616 18.03 2.67 -19.33
C LEU A 616 19.52 2.96 -19.25
N HIS A 617 20.32 2.22 -20.03
CA HIS A 617 21.77 2.39 -20.08
C HIS A 617 22.19 3.80 -20.47
N ARG A 618 21.61 4.36 -21.53
CA ARG A 618 21.89 5.73 -22.01
C ARG A 618 21.56 6.83 -21.00
N HIS A 619 20.67 6.55 -20.07
CA HIS A 619 20.29 7.46 -18.99
C HIS A 619 20.99 7.15 -17.66
N GLY A 620 22.02 6.30 -17.67
CA GLY A 620 22.84 5.99 -16.49
C GLY A 620 22.22 4.96 -15.53
N TYR A 621 21.12 4.31 -15.91
CA TYR A 621 20.54 3.23 -15.14
C TYR A 621 21.09 1.86 -15.59
N PRO A 622 21.03 0.83 -14.73
CA PRO A 622 21.43 -0.52 -15.13
C PRO A 622 20.62 -1.04 -16.33
N ALA A 623 21.30 -1.43 -17.39
CA ALA A 623 20.68 -2.00 -18.59
C ALA A 623 19.98 -3.33 -18.32
N VAL A 624 20.55 -4.15 -17.45
CA VAL A 624 20.02 -5.43 -16.97
C VAL A 624 19.62 -5.31 -15.51
N PRO A 625 18.68 -6.13 -15.01
CA PRO A 625 18.31 -6.10 -13.59
C PRO A 625 19.52 -6.33 -12.69
N ARG A 626 19.56 -5.62 -11.57
CA ARG A 626 20.62 -5.76 -10.54
C ARG A 626 20.00 -5.75 -9.14
N PHE A 627 20.59 -6.55 -8.26
CA PHE A 627 20.42 -6.38 -6.84
C PHE A 627 21.32 -5.23 -6.33
N ILE A 628 20.74 -4.35 -5.56
CA ILE A 628 21.43 -3.29 -4.83
C ILE A 628 20.99 -3.41 -3.38
N GLU A 629 21.95 -3.44 -2.47
CA GLU A 629 21.65 -3.45 -1.02
C GLU A 629 20.74 -2.28 -0.64
N PRO A 630 19.80 -2.46 0.30
CA PRO A 630 19.02 -1.36 0.83
C PRO A 630 19.91 -0.19 1.28
N ALA A 631 19.47 1.04 1.00
CA ALA A 631 20.26 2.25 1.28
C ALA A 631 20.59 2.39 2.77
N GLU A 632 19.62 2.07 3.64
CA GLU A 632 19.86 2.04 5.08
C GLU A 632 20.42 0.68 5.52
N ARG A 633 21.70 0.71 5.90
CA ARG A 633 22.39 -0.47 6.46
C ARG A 633 22.17 -0.57 7.95
N ARG A 634 22.00 -1.78 8.41
CA ARG A 634 22.04 -2.12 9.84
C ARG A 634 23.43 -1.88 10.41
N ASP A 635 23.48 -1.42 11.64
CA ASP A 635 24.69 -1.25 12.43
C ASP A 635 24.46 -1.65 13.89
N GLU A 636 25.42 -1.39 14.75
CA GLU A 636 25.33 -1.75 16.17
C GLU A 636 24.20 -0.99 16.90
N ALA A 637 23.91 0.25 16.49
CA ALA A 637 22.84 1.06 17.09
C ALA A 637 21.45 0.66 16.59
N PHE A 638 21.35 0.21 15.33
CA PHE A 638 20.10 -0.20 14.67
C PHE A 638 20.29 -1.57 13.97
N PRO A 639 20.34 -2.67 14.75
CA PRO A 639 20.72 -3.98 14.24
C PRO A 639 19.61 -4.75 13.55
N LEU A 640 18.38 -4.24 13.55
CA LEU A 640 17.18 -4.90 13.03
C LEU A 640 16.71 -4.28 11.72
N THR A 641 15.94 -5.03 10.95
CA THR A 641 15.28 -4.57 9.73
C THR A 641 13.81 -4.30 9.99
N LEU A 642 13.37 -3.05 9.80
CA LEU A 642 11.98 -2.62 9.91
C LEU A 642 11.29 -2.66 8.55
N PHE A 643 10.05 -3.15 8.52
CA PHE A 643 9.16 -2.99 7.36
C PHE A 643 7.71 -2.72 7.78
N SER A 644 6.98 -2.02 6.90
CA SER A 644 5.55 -1.77 7.06
C SER A 644 4.74 -3.03 6.75
N ALA A 645 3.80 -3.38 7.63
CA ALA A 645 2.93 -4.55 7.51
C ALA A 645 1.47 -4.14 7.34
N ASN A 646 0.80 -4.68 6.31
CA ASN A 646 -0.62 -4.40 6.09
C ASN A 646 -1.50 -5.13 7.10
N SER A 647 -2.46 -4.40 7.67
CA SER A 647 -3.56 -4.96 8.46
C SER A 647 -4.72 -5.36 7.54
N GLY A 648 -5.32 -6.53 7.78
CA GLY A 648 -6.54 -6.95 7.07
C GLY A 648 -7.78 -6.11 7.41
N TYR A 649 -7.74 -5.35 8.50
CA TYR A 649 -8.88 -4.58 9.02
C TYR A 649 -8.92 -3.13 8.51
N PHE A 650 -7.78 -2.56 8.15
CA PHE A 650 -7.70 -1.17 7.69
C PHE A 650 -7.18 -1.08 6.27
N CYS A 651 -7.48 0.02 5.60
CA CYS A 651 -6.95 0.34 4.29
C CYS A 651 -6.08 1.58 4.39
N HIS A 652 -4.76 1.42 4.29
CA HIS A 652 -3.77 2.50 4.46
C HIS A 652 -4.00 3.30 5.76
N SER A 653 -4.13 4.63 5.69
CA SER A 653 -4.42 5.50 6.84
C SER A 653 -5.91 5.65 7.16
N GLN A 654 -6.81 4.86 6.55
CA GLN A 654 -8.26 5.01 6.65
C GLN A 654 -8.89 4.08 7.70
N HIS A 655 -10.06 4.47 8.18
CA HIS A 655 -11.05 3.66 8.91
C HIS A 655 -10.67 3.26 10.35
N ARG A 656 -9.61 3.80 10.93
CA ARG A 656 -9.26 3.52 12.34
C ARG A 656 -10.23 4.14 13.34
N GLY A 657 -11.01 5.10 12.89
CA GLY A 657 -12.12 5.66 13.67
C GLY A 657 -13.45 4.92 13.54
N ILE A 658 -13.53 3.83 12.77
CA ILE A 658 -14.73 3.02 12.60
C ILE A 658 -14.74 1.94 13.68
N ASN A 659 -15.77 1.97 14.56
CA ASN A 659 -15.79 1.16 15.77
C ASN A 659 -15.74 -0.34 15.49
N ALA A 660 -16.49 -0.84 14.49
CA ALA A 660 -16.49 -2.24 14.10
C ALA A 660 -15.10 -2.74 13.69
N LEU A 661 -14.30 -1.91 13.07
CA LEU A 661 -12.92 -2.23 12.65
C LEU A 661 -11.93 -2.01 13.79
N ARG A 662 -12.10 -0.91 14.55
CA ARG A 662 -11.21 -0.57 15.67
C ARG A 662 -11.26 -1.62 16.78
N ARG A 663 -12.42 -2.24 17.04
CA ARG A 663 -12.54 -3.37 17.97
C ARG A 663 -11.72 -4.59 17.55
N LYS A 664 -11.48 -4.78 16.24
CA LYS A 664 -10.65 -5.90 15.74
C LYS A 664 -9.16 -5.64 15.97
N ARG A 665 -8.73 -4.40 15.93
CA ARG A 665 -7.36 -3.94 16.20
C ARG A 665 -7.46 -2.59 16.93
N ALA A 666 -7.43 -2.65 18.26
CA ALA A 666 -7.68 -1.47 19.11
C ALA A 666 -6.50 -0.49 19.12
N GLU A 667 -5.28 -1.00 19.01
CA GLU A 667 -4.04 -0.26 19.20
C GLU A 667 -3.04 -0.56 18.06
N PRO A 668 -2.08 0.34 17.80
CA PRO A 668 -0.99 0.09 16.86
C PRO A 668 -0.09 -1.05 17.37
N THR A 669 0.34 -1.92 16.46
CA THR A 669 1.12 -3.10 16.82
C THR A 669 2.37 -3.23 15.95
N ALA A 670 3.41 -3.84 16.50
CA ALA A 670 4.53 -4.35 15.73
C ALA A 670 4.88 -5.78 16.17
N GLU A 671 5.17 -6.63 15.19
CA GLU A 671 5.52 -8.04 15.39
C GLU A 671 7.03 -8.17 15.50
N ILE A 672 7.48 -8.94 16.51
CA ILE A 672 8.89 -9.30 16.75
C ILE A 672 8.98 -10.78 17.10
N HIS A 673 10.13 -11.39 16.80
CA HIS A 673 10.38 -12.77 17.17
C HIS A 673 10.49 -12.95 18.68
N PRO A 674 9.98 -14.04 19.31
CA PRO A 674 10.06 -14.28 20.76
C PRO A 674 11.48 -14.26 21.33
N GLU A 675 12.48 -14.74 20.59
CA GLU A 675 13.88 -14.67 21.01
C GLU A 675 14.43 -13.23 21.06
N LEU A 676 14.03 -12.38 20.12
CA LEU A 676 14.35 -10.94 20.17
C LEU A 676 13.67 -10.29 21.38
N ALA A 677 12.39 -10.57 21.57
CA ALA A 677 11.60 -10.05 22.69
C ALA A 677 12.25 -10.42 24.05
N ARG A 678 12.67 -11.69 24.20
CA ARG A 678 13.36 -12.16 25.40
C ARG A 678 14.70 -11.39 25.64
N ARG A 679 15.49 -11.22 24.59
CA ARG A 679 16.76 -10.46 24.67
C ARG A 679 16.54 -8.99 25.05
N ARG A 680 15.46 -8.39 24.56
CA ARG A 680 15.08 -6.99 24.81
C ARG A 680 14.15 -6.83 26.03
N ARG A 681 13.79 -7.92 26.74
CA ARG A 681 12.89 -7.92 27.91
C ARG A 681 11.51 -7.36 27.60
N ILE A 682 10.98 -7.65 26.40
CA ILE A 682 9.66 -7.27 25.93
C ILE A 682 8.73 -8.50 26.06
N GLN A 683 7.49 -8.30 26.54
CA GLN A 683 6.47 -9.33 26.64
C GLN A 683 5.37 -9.10 25.62
N GLU A 684 4.57 -10.14 25.35
CA GLU A 684 3.37 -10.03 24.51
C GLU A 684 2.43 -8.96 25.05
N GLY A 685 2.09 -7.98 24.18
CA GLY A 685 1.18 -6.88 24.52
C GLY A 685 1.83 -5.69 25.24
N ASP A 686 3.11 -5.73 25.55
CA ASP A 686 3.81 -4.57 26.10
C ASP A 686 3.84 -3.41 25.10
N TRP A 687 3.85 -2.17 25.60
CA TRP A 687 4.28 -1.06 24.80
C TRP A 687 5.80 -1.15 24.59
N MET A 688 6.21 -1.09 23.34
CA MET A 688 7.62 -1.01 22.95
C MET A 688 7.86 0.21 22.08
N ARG A 689 9.05 0.74 22.22
CA ARG A 689 9.60 1.79 21.38
C ARG A 689 10.28 1.14 20.19
N VAL A 690 9.90 1.54 18.98
CA VAL A 690 10.57 1.20 17.73
C VAL A 690 11.30 2.45 17.28
N SER A 691 12.63 2.38 17.17
CA SER A 691 13.49 3.52 16.88
C SER A 691 14.27 3.33 15.60
N SER A 692 14.45 4.40 14.85
CA SER A 692 15.35 4.52 13.70
C SER A 692 16.25 5.75 13.87
N ARG A 693 17.09 6.04 12.87
CA ARG A 693 17.88 7.29 12.84
C ARG A 693 17.02 8.55 12.78
N MET A 694 15.78 8.43 12.30
CA MET A 694 14.85 9.55 12.14
C MET A 694 14.03 9.85 13.40
N GLY A 695 13.95 8.92 14.35
CA GLY A 695 13.17 9.10 15.57
C GLY A 695 12.63 7.80 16.14
N ALA A 696 11.52 7.87 16.87
CA ALA A 696 10.92 6.71 17.49
C ALA A 696 9.38 6.77 17.46
N ILE A 697 8.76 5.60 17.44
CA ILE A 697 7.32 5.40 17.62
C ILE A 697 7.05 4.38 18.72
N ARG A 698 5.84 4.40 19.28
CA ARG A 698 5.39 3.42 20.26
C ARG A 698 4.39 2.45 19.64
N MET A 699 4.59 1.16 19.86
CA MET A 699 3.77 0.08 19.32
C MET A 699 3.52 -0.99 20.37
N ARG A 700 2.38 -1.67 20.34
CA ARG A 700 2.18 -2.89 21.12
C ARG A 700 2.96 -4.05 20.50
N ALA A 701 3.70 -4.75 21.30
CA ALA A 701 4.45 -5.92 20.89
C ALA A 701 3.51 -7.10 20.60
N ILE A 702 3.69 -7.74 19.46
CA ILE A 702 3.11 -9.05 19.12
C ILE A 702 4.27 -10.01 18.91
N LEU A 703 4.27 -11.14 19.62
CA LEU A 703 5.28 -12.16 19.47
C LEU A 703 4.91 -13.12 18.34
N ASN A 704 5.77 -13.20 17.32
CA ASN A 704 5.56 -14.01 16.13
C ASN A 704 6.81 -14.85 15.83
N ASP A 705 6.75 -16.14 16.11
CA ASP A 705 7.84 -17.10 15.94
C ASP A 705 8.14 -17.45 14.46
N ALA A 706 7.21 -17.14 13.57
CA ALA A 706 7.41 -17.30 12.14
C ALA A 706 8.21 -16.14 11.51
N LEU A 707 8.39 -15.01 12.24
CA LEU A 707 9.20 -13.89 11.77
C LEU A 707 10.69 -14.19 11.95
N ALA A 708 11.57 -13.60 11.15
CA ALA A 708 13.01 -13.70 11.39
C ALA A 708 13.42 -12.92 12.66
N GLN A 709 14.48 -13.40 13.36
CA GLN A 709 14.89 -12.82 14.65
C GLN A 709 15.44 -11.38 14.56
N ASP A 710 15.81 -10.96 13.38
CA ASP A 710 16.39 -9.64 13.09
C ASP A 710 15.42 -8.72 12.32
N VAL A 711 14.12 -9.05 12.32
CA VAL A 711 13.10 -8.34 11.56
C VAL A 711 11.98 -7.84 12.47
N VAL A 712 11.50 -6.61 12.20
CA VAL A 712 10.36 -5.97 12.88
C VAL A 712 9.30 -5.63 11.84
N ALA A 713 8.09 -6.16 12.02
CA ALA A 713 6.95 -5.88 11.14
C ALA A 713 5.96 -4.93 11.83
N SER A 714 5.87 -3.69 11.38
CA SER A 714 5.09 -2.65 12.07
C SER A 714 3.83 -2.26 11.32
N ASP A 715 2.72 -2.08 12.04
CA ASP A 715 1.54 -1.37 11.53
C ASP A 715 1.88 0.07 11.15
N TYR A 716 1.04 0.69 10.28
CA TYR A 716 1.20 2.08 9.86
C TYR A 716 -0.17 2.79 9.73
N GLY A 717 -0.15 4.12 9.55
CA GLY A 717 -1.36 4.92 9.29
C GLY A 717 -2.25 5.17 10.52
N TRP A 718 -1.70 5.15 11.72
CA TRP A 718 -2.41 5.36 12.99
C TRP A 718 -2.47 6.86 13.34
N TRP A 719 -3.65 7.46 13.16
CA TRP A 719 -3.90 8.86 13.52
C TRP A 719 -5.28 9.07 14.15
N GLN A 720 -6.28 8.34 13.66
CA GLN A 720 -7.70 8.61 13.92
C GLN A 720 -8.13 8.04 15.28
N PRO A 721 -8.72 8.84 16.17
CA PRO A 721 -9.32 8.36 17.41
C PRO A 721 -10.64 7.61 17.14
N ALA A 722 -11.06 6.78 18.10
CA ALA A 722 -12.37 6.16 18.16
C ALA A 722 -13.04 6.50 19.52
N PRO A 723 -13.60 7.72 19.66
CA PRO A 723 -14.07 8.22 20.96
C PRO A 723 -15.18 7.36 21.58
N ASP A 724 -16.09 6.80 20.76
CA ASP A 724 -17.16 5.93 21.24
C ASP A 724 -16.64 4.64 21.91
N LEU A 725 -15.38 4.29 21.67
CA LEU A 725 -14.69 3.18 22.31
C LEU A 725 -13.71 3.64 23.40
N GLY A 726 -13.61 4.94 23.67
CA GLY A 726 -12.59 5.50 24.57
C GLY A 726 -11.16 5.33 24.06
N LEU A 727 -10.95 5.09 22.75
CA LEU A 727 -9.63 4.83 22.17
C LEU A 727 -9.04 6.09 21.53
N PRO A 728 -7.78 6.46 21.90
CA PRO A 728 -7.15 7.69 21.42
C PRO A 728 -6.74 7.64 19.97
N GLY A 729 -6.42 8.79 19.39
CA GLY A 729 -5.52 8.92 18.24
C GLY A 729 -4.06 8.66 18.65
N TYR A 730 -3.18 8.53 17.64
CA TYR A 730 -1.77 8.21 17.88
C TYR A 730 -0.82 9.14 17.10
N LEU A 731 -1.28 10.33 16.74
CA LEU A 731 -0.35 11.39 16.33
C LEU A 731 0.36 11.96 17.57
N PRO A 732 1.60 12.39 17.44
CA PRO A 732 2.30 13.09 18.54
C PRO A 732 1.54 14.39 18.91
N ASP A 733 1.43 14.64 20.20
CA ASP A 733 0.91 15.90 20.76
C ASP A 733 1.64 16.26 22.05
N ALA A 734 1.25 17.35 22.70
CA ALA A 734 1.90 17.82 23.93
C ALA A 734 1.79 16.81 25.09
N THR A 735 0.74 15.98 25.10
CA THR A 735 0.50 14.96 26.13
C THR A 735 1.12 13.60 25.77
N GLN A 736 1.29 13.33 24.48
CA GLN A 736 1.86 12.10 23.92
C GLN A 736 2.93 12.45 22.88
N PRO A 737 4.16 12.83 23.30
CA PRO A 737 5.19 13.27 22.37
C PRO A 737 5.71 12.17 21.43
N VAL A 738 5.52 10.89 21.79
CA VAL A 738 5.85 9.73 20.95
C VAL A 738 4.55 9.09 20.47
N GLY A 739 4.22 9.33 19.22
CA GLY A 739 3.04 8.73 18.57
C GLY A 739 3.32 7.37 17.94
N ALA A 740 2.40 6.90 17.10
CA ALA A 740 2.53 5.67 16.32
C ALA A 740 2.52 5.92 14.81
N SER A 741 3.01 7.07 14.36
CA SER A 741 3.13 7.41 12.95
C SER A 741 4.36 6.75 12.34
N PHE A 742 4.20 5.59 11.70
CA PHE A 742 5.29 4.85 11.07
C PHE A 742 6.18 5.72 10.17
N ASN A 743 5.58 6.61 9.40
CA ASN A 743 6.30 7.47 8.46
C ASN A 743 7.13 8.58 9.16
N ALA A 744 6.96 8.80 10.45
CA ALA A 744 7.82 9.70 11.22
C ALA A 744 9.23 9.13 11.50
N ILE A 745 9.40 7.82 11.32
CA ILE A 745 10.70 7.14 11.55
C ILE A 745 11.33 6.63 10.25
N ILE A 746 10.86 7.11 9.11
CA ILE A 746 11.33 6.72 7.77
C ILE A 746 12.06 7.91 7.13
N ALA A 747 13.22 7.66 6.53
CA ALA A 747 13.94 8.66 5.77
C ALA A 747 13.22 8.99 4.46
N GLU A 748 13.14 10.27 4.09
CA GLU A 748 12.44 10.69 2.87
C GLU A 748 13.26 10.56 1.59
N ASP A 749 14.58 10.45 1.72
CA ASP A 749 15.54 10.28 0.63
C ASP A 749 15.71 8.82 0.18
N GLY A 750 15.16 7.86 0.95
CA GLY A 750 15.13 6.45 0.59
C GLY A 750 14.15 6.18 -0.57
N ARG A 751 14.58 6.46 -1.82
CA ARG A 751 13.74 6.35 -3.02
C ARG A 751 14.37 5.47 -4.09
N ASP A 752 13.51 4.88 -4.89
CA ASP A 752 13.93 4.20 -6.11
C ASP A 752 14.45 5.24 -7.13
N PRO A 753 15.69 5.12 -7.63
CA PRO A 753 16.30 6.15 -8.47
C PRO A 753 15.55 6.40 -9.79
N LEU A 754 14.93 5.37 -10.36
CA LEU A 754 14.23 5.45 -11.64
C LEU A 754 12.83 6.04 -11.49
N SER A 755 12.05 5.50 -10.57
CA SER A 755 10.65 5.89 -10.41
C SER A 755 10.41 6.98 -9.37
N GLY A 756 11.34 7.19 -8.45
CA GLY A 756 11.11 8.04 -7.28
C GLY A 756 10.17 7.42 -6.24
N ALA A 757 9.76 6.15 -6.44
CA ALA A 757 8.92 5.46 -5.48
C ALA A 757 9.57 5.42 -4.10
N LEU A 758 8.76 5.69 -3.08
CA LEU A 758 9.23 5.80 -1.71
C LEU A 758 9.49 4.43 -1.11
N ALA A 759 10.63 4.25 -0.47
CA ALA A 759 10.88 3.10 0.37
C ALA A 759 10.09 3.23 1.68
N LEU A 760 9.35 2.16 2.04
CA LEU A 760 8.62 2.02 3.30
C LEU A 760 8.96 0.70 4.00
N ARG A 761 10.03 0.06 3.55
CA ARG A 761 10.49 -1.26 4.00
C ARG A 761 12.01 -1.32 3.96
N SER A 762 12.60 -2.30 4.65
CA SER A 762 14.04 -2.49 4.74
C SER A 762 14.83 -1.32 5.36
N PHE A 763 14.27 -0.68 6.41
CA PHE A 763 14.97 0.33 7.20
C PHE A 763 15.71 -0.30 8.39
N ALA A 764 16.80 0.32 8.80
CA ALA A 764 17.49 -0.05 10.03
C ALA A 764 16.72 0.47 11.26
N CYS A 765 16.50 -0.41 12.25
CA CYS A 765 15.81 -0.05 13.47
C CYS A 765 16.34 -0.80 14.70
N ASP A 766 15.91 -0.38 15.88
CA ASP A 766 16.00 -1.15 17.11
C ASP A 766 14.68 -1.10 17.88
N VAL A 767 14.49 -2.06 18.81
CA VAL A 767 13.33 -2.12 19.68
C VAL A 767 13.78 -2.16 21.14
N ALA A 768 13.08 -1.39 21.97
CA ALA A 768 13.26 -1.40 23.42
C ALA A 768 11.88 -1.44 24.09
N PRO A 769 11.76 -1.98 25.32
CA PRO A 769 10.55 -1.76 26.08
C PRO A 769 10.37 -0.24 26.24
N GLU A 770 9.15 0.24 26.06
CA GLU A 770 8.84 1.59 26.57
C GLU A 770 9.09 1.54 28.06
N GLU A 771 9.69 2.59 28.64
CA GLU A 771 9.97 2.59 30.08
C GLU A 771 8.71 2.15 30.82
N SER A 772 8.75 0.89 31.22
CA SER A 772 7.62 0.25 31.85
C SER A 772 7.57 0.80 33.26
N THR A 773 6.48 1.43 33.60
CA THR A 773 6.15 1.65 35.01
C THR A 773 5.95 0.31 35.74
N SER A 774 5.95 -0.83 35.02
CA SER A 774 5.96 -2.17 35.60
C SER A 774 7.32 -2.46 36.27
N TRP A 775 7.26 -3.09 37.40
CA TRP A 775 8.44 -3.46 38.17
C TRP A 775 8.60 -4.99 38.23
N GLN A 776 9.84 -5.41 38.41
CA GLN A 776 10.13 -6.82 38.69
C GLN A 776 10.22 -7.08 40.20
N GLY A 777 9.75 -8.24 40.65
CA GLY A 777 9.76 -8.61 42.05
C GLY A 777 8.65 -7.92 42.86
N TRP A 778 8.96 -7.54 44.08
CA TRP A 778 8.01 -6.95 45.02
C TRP A 778 8.31 -5.47 45.21
N ARG A 779 7.27 -4.65 45.17
CA ARG A 779 7.30 -3.21 45.38
C ARG A 779 6.40 -2.83 46.54
N SER A 780 6.83 -1.94 47.41
CA SER A 780 6.10 -1.52 48.59
C SER A 780 5.02 -0.51 48.26
N PHE A 781 3.82 -0.74 48.78
CA PHE A 781 2.65 0.11 48.64
C PHE A 781 2.06 0.44 50.02
N ALA A 782 1.77 1.70 50.24
CA ALA A 782 1.03 2.16 51.42
C ALA A 782 -0.48 2.07 51.15
N VAL A 783 -1.24 1.63 52.11
CA VAL A 783 -2.68 1.73 52.11
C VAL A 783 -3.05 3.21 52.22
N ALA A 784 -3.50 3.80 51.10
CA ALA A 784 -3.92 5.21 51.10
C ALA A 784 -5.35 5.37 51.63
N GLU A 785 -6.22 4.42 51.33
CA GLU A 785 -7.61 4.40 51.77
C GLU A 785 -8.07 2.96 52.00
N ARG A 786 -8.91 2.77 52.99
CA ARG A 786 -9.58 1.51 53.32
C ARG A 786 -11.10 1.78 53.43
N ARG A 787 -11.89 1.04 52.69
CA ARG A 787 -13.35 1.15 52.64
C ARG A 787 -14.00 -0.16 52.99
N GLU A 788 -15.08 -0.12 53.78
CA GLU A 788 -15.98 -1.26 53.95
C GLU A 788 -17.00 -1.28 52.80
N GLU A 789 -16.80 -2.18 51.84
CA GLU A 789 -17.70 -2.26 50.66
C GLU A 789 -19.00 -3.01 51.00
N CYS A 790 -18.87 -4.07 51.83
CA CYS A 790 -19.98 -4.79 52.43
C CYS A 790 -19.48 -5.59 53.67
N SER A 791 -20.38 -6.40 54.30
CA SER A 791 -20.09 -7.14 55.53
C SER A 791 -18.85 -8.06 55.46
N ASP A 792 -18.47 -8.54 54.26
CA ASP A 792 -17.36 -9.46 54.06
C ASP A 792 -16.32 -8.95 53.04
N VAL A 793 -16.49 -7.75 52.47
CA VAL A 793 -15.55 -7.19 51.49
C VAL A 793 -14.95 -5.86 51.94
N VAL A 794 -13.66 -5.75 51.83
CA VAL A 794 -12.88 -4.52 52.09
C VAL A 794 -12.27 -4.02 50.80
N GLY A 795 -12.51 -2.77 50.40
CA GLY A 795 -11.81 -2.05 49.34
C GLY A 795 -10.54 -1.39 49.89
N LEU A 796 -9.43 -1.56 49.16
CA LEU A 796 -8.16 -0.91 49.44
C LEU A 796 -7.69 -0.08 48.25
N THR A 797 -7.31 1.18 48.53
CA THR A 797 -6.55 2.00 47.56
C THR A 797 -5.07 1.97 48.00
N LEU A 798 -4.19 1.49 47.09
CA LEU A 798 -2.81 1.21 47.35
C LEU A 798 -1.92 2.15 46.52
N ARG A 799 -1.12 3.00 47.22
CA ARG A 799 -0.18 3.92 46.57
C ARG A 799 1.27 3.45 46.74
N PRO A 800 2.12 3.54 45.67
CA PRO A 800 3.52 3.17 45.81
C PRO A 800 4.26 4.08 46.80
N VAL A 801 5.01 3.48 47.68
CA VAL A 801 5.75 4.21 48.73
C VAL A 801 6.83 5.11 48.13
N ASP A 802 7.41 4.73 47.01
CA ASP A 802 8.40 5.50 46.27
C ASP A 802 7.85 6.65 45.42
N GLY A 803 6.50 6.82 45.42
CA GLY A 803 5.83 7.87 44.65
C GLY A 803 5.89 7.71 43.11
N GLY A 804 6.51 6.63 42.62
CA GLY A 804 6.64 6.41 41.18
C GLY A 804 5.33 6.01 40.52
N SER A 805 5.17 6.37 39.27
CA SER A 805 3.98 6.04 38.44
C SER A 805 3.77 4.52 38.38
N LEU A 806 2.50 4.15 38.18
CA LEU A 806 2.07 2.77 38.04
C LEU A 806 1.67 2.43 36.61
N PRO A 807 1.93 1.20 36.14
CA PRO A 807 1.49 0.77 34.82
C PRO A 807 -0.02 0.76 34.69
N ALA A 808 -0.48 1.00 33.46
CA ALA A 808 -1.84 0.71 33.07
C ALA A 808 -2.16 -0.77 33.25
N PHE A 809 -3.41 -1.09 33.56
CA PHE A 809 -3.88 -2.48 33.58
C PHE A 809 -5.15 -2.63 32.74
N ARG A 810 -5.43 -3.86 32.34
CA ARG A 810 -6.66 -4.22 31.63
C ARG A 810 -7.69 -4.77 32.60
N PRO A 811 -8.99 -4.51 32.44
CA PRO A 811 -10.04 -5.17 33.23
C PRO A 811 -9.88 -6.70 33.20
N GLY A 812 -9.84 -7.32 34.37
CA GLY A 812 -9.56 -8.75 34.55
C GLY A 812 -8.13 -9.07 34.95
N GLN A 813 -7.20 -8.11 34.89
CA GLN A 813 -5.87 -8.29 35.49
C GLN A 813 -5.91 -8.17 37.02
N TYR A 814 -4.89 -8.72 37.65
CA TYR A 814 -4.77 -8.79 39.11
C TYR A 814 -3.34 -8.44 39.56
N VAL A 815 -3.21 -8.06 40.80
CA VAL A 815 -1.92 -7.94 41.50
C VAL A 815 -1.77 -9.06 42.53
N SER A 816 -0.55 -9.55 42.70
CA SER A 816 -0.24 -10.45 43.82
C SER A 816 0.16 -9.59 45.02
N VAL A 817 -0.48 -9.81 46.14
CA VAL A 817 -0.18 -9.13 47.40
C VAL A 817 0.56 -10.12 48.35
N ARG A 818 1.70 -9.69 48.89
CA ARG A 818 2.45 -10.44 49.87
C ARG A 818 2.26 -9.80 51.26
N MET A 819 1.84 -10.63 52.18
CA MET A 819 1.61 -10.20 53.58
C MET A 819 1.83 -11.38 54.53
N GLY A 820 2.59 -11.18 55.62
CA GLY A 820 2.85 -12.20 56.61
C GLY A 820 3.43 -13.51 56.06
N GLY A 821 4.27 -13.43 55.01
CA GLY A 821 4.86 -14.59 54.35
C GLY A 821 3.93 -15.38 53.42
N ALA A 822 2.68 -14.95 53.24
CA ALA A 822 1.72 -15.54 52.33
C ALA A 822 1.46 -14.62 51.13
N ILE A 823 1.15 -15.21 49.94
CA ILE A 823 0.89 -14.49 48.69
C ILE A 823 -0.53 -14.82 48.25
N ARG A 824 -1.30 -13.81 47.88
CA ARG A 824 -2.63 -13.96 47.24
C ARG A 824 -2.82 -12.96 46.13
N SER A 825 -3.58 -13.32 45.13
CA SER A 825 -3.91 -12.48 43.99
C SER A 825 -5.28 -11.85 44.16
N TYR A 826 -5.38 -10.54 43.87
CA TYR A 826 -6.60 -9.78 43.92
C TYR A 826 -6.80 -9.00 42.64
N SER A 827 -8.00 -9.07 42.06
CA SER A 827 -8.36 -8.33 40.85
C SER A 827 -8.30 -6.82 41.08
N LEU A 828 -7.81 -6.10 40.10
CA LEU A 828 -7.84 -4.64 40.07
C LEU A 828 -9.25 -4.16 39.77
N THR A 829 -9.80 -3.28 40.61
CA THR A 829 -11.21 -2.84 40.57
C THR A 829 -11.36 -1.40 40.10
N GLY A 830 -10.28 -0.65 39.99
CA GLY A 830 -10.29 0.74 39.51
C GLY A 830 -10.56 0.85 38.00
N ALA A 831 -10.89 2.05 37.55
CA ALA A 831 -11.06 2.36 36.14
C ALA A 831 -9.74 2.18 35.38
N ALA A 832 -9.78 1.57 34.22
CA ALA A 832 -8.60 1.44 33.37
C ALA A 832 -8.19 2.84 32.83
N ALA A 833 -6.95 3.24 33.09
CA ALA A 833 -6.38 4.51 32.63
C ALA A 833 -4.97 4.27 32.04
N ALA A 834 -4.45 5.24 31.30
CA ALA A 834 -3.12 5.13 30.69
C ALA A 834 -1.97 5.09 31.73
N SER A 835 -2.18 5.68 32.90
CA SER A 835 -1.31 5.62 34.06
C SER A 835 -2.14 5.69 35.33
N HIS A 836 -1.58 5.21 36.43
CA HIS A 836 -2.23 5.23 37.73
C HIS A 836 -1.29 5.82 38.80
N GLU A 837 -1.86 6.54 39.76
CA GLU A 837 -1.16 6.94 40.98
C GLU A 837 -1.38 5.94 42.12
N ALA A 838 -2.43 5.13 42.01
CA ALA A 838 -2.79 4.11 42.99
C ALA A 838 -3.52 2.95 42.28
N TYR A 839 -3.54 1.79 42.95
CA TYR A 839 -4.37 0.65 42.56
C TYR A 839 -5.48 0.41 43.56
N ASP A 840 -6.68 0.10 43.06
CA ASP A 840 -7.82 -0.32 43.85
C ASP A 840 -8.00 -1.84 43.74
N ILE A 841 -8.15 -2.51 44.90
CA ILE A 841 -8.49 -3.93 44.98
C ILE A 841 -9.66 -4.15 45.96
N GLY A 842 -10.51 -5.10 45.62
CA GLY A 842 -11.54 -5.60 46.52
C GLY A 842 -11.11 -6.94 47.13
N VAL A 843 -11.15 -7.03 48.45
CA VAL A 843 -10.72 -8.21 49.17
C VAL A 843 -11.88 -8.80 49.98
N ARG A 844 -12.36 -9.95 49.54
CA ARG A 844 -13.38 -10.71 50.28
C ARG A 844 -12.73 -11.47 51.44
N HIS A 845 -13.31 -11.31 52.62
CA HIS A 845 -12.87 -12.08 53.79
C HIS A 845 -13.26 -13.57 53.63
N ILE A 846 -12.28 -14.42 53.78
CA ILE A 846 -12.49 -15.90 53.80
C ILE A 846 -12.11 -16.36 55.20
N GLU A 847 -13.04 -17.02 55.89
CA GLU A 847 -12.82 -17.57 57.24
C GLU A 847 -11.63 -18.54 57.21
N GLY A 848 -10.68 -18.34 58.13
CA GLY A 848 -9.40 -19.08 58.17
C GLY A 848 -8.39 -18.67 57.11
N GLY A 849 -8.71 -17.75 56.22
CA GLY A 849 -7.80 -17.24 55.17
C GLY A 849 -6.71 -16.29 55.78
N ARG A 850 -5.44 -16.67 55.68
CA ARG A 850 -4.34 -15.89 56.29
C ARG A 850 -4.25 -14.45 55.83
N VAL A 851 -4.30 -14.21 54.50
CA VAL A 851 -4.13 -12.87 53.94
C VAL A 851 -5.42 -12.07 54.03
N SER A 852 -6.58 -12.64 53.66
CA SER A 852 -7.86 -11.92 53.70
C SER A 852 -8.27 -11.55 55.13
N THR A 853 -7.98 -12.39 56.10
CA THR A 853 -8.19 -12.08 57.55
C THR A 853 -7.27 -10.96 58.03
N ALA A 854 -5.97 -11.02 57.67
CA ALA A 854 -5.03 -9.99 58.01
C ALA A 854 -5.40 -8.61 57.39
N ILE A 855 -5.88 -8.61 56.15
CA ILE A 855 -6.41 -7.39 55.49
C ILE A 855 -7.67 -6.90 56.22
N ARG A 856 -8.61 -7.80 56.50
CA ARG A 856 -9.89 -7.44 57.13
C ARG A 856 -9.74 -6.83 58.51
N HIS A 857 -8.84 -7.37 59.36
CA HIS A 857 -8.74 -7.02 60.76
C HIS A 857 -7.44 -6.30 61.16
N GLY A 858 -6.43 -6.31 60.30
CA GLY A 858 -5.08 -5.84 60.65
C GLY A 858 -4.54 -4.71 59.80
N LEU A 859 -5.15 -4.37 58.65
CA LEU A 859 -4.66 -3.25 57.81
C LEU A 859 -5.44 -1.97 58.05
N ALA A 860 -4.68 -0.87 58.26
CA ALA A 860 -5.17 0.50 58.38
C ALA A 860 -4.51 1.41 57.32
N PRO A 861 -5.09 2.58 57.02
CA PRO A 861 -4.42 3.62 56.24
C PRO A 861 -3.02 3.95 56.82
N GLY A 862 -2.00 3.96 55.94
CA GLY A 862 -0.57 4.11 56.32
C GLY A 862 0.22 2.81 56.39
N ASP A 863 -0.41 1.66 56.56
CA ASP A 863 0.28 0.36 56.56
C ASP A 863 0.84 0.03 55.17
N VAL A 864 1.95 -0.75 55.15
CA VAL A 864 2.66 -1.09 53.93
C VAL A 864 2.45 -2.57 53.56
N VAL A 865 2.11 -2.81 52.31
CA VAL A 865 2.03 -4.14 51.70
C VAL A 865 2.95 -4.22 50.49
N GLU A 866 3.32 -5.43 50.08
CA GLU A 866 4.14 -5.60 48.87
C GLU A 866 3.33 -6.20 47.76
N LEU A 867 3.41 -5.54 46.56
CA LEU A 867 2.74 -5.96 45.36
C LEU A 867 3.71 -6.37 44.25
N GLN A 868 3.30 -7.34 43.46
CA GLN A 868 3.88 -7.55 42.13
C GLN A 868 3.13 -6.73 41.10
N SER A 869 3.83 -6.36 40.00
CA SER A 869 3.20 -5.66 38.89
C SER A 869 1.96 -6.36 38.37
N PRO A 870 0.96 -5.65 37.84
CA PRO A 870 -0.25 -6.24 37.30
C PRO A 870 0.05 -7.34 36.27
N LYS A 871 -0.69 -8.46 36.36
CA LYS A 871 -0.55 -9.63 35.49
C LYS A 871 -1.88 -10.34 35.32
N GLY A 872 -1.90 -11.31 34.40
CA GLY A 872 -3.08 -12.10 34.06
C GLY A 872 -3.48 -11.94 32.60
N GLY A 873 -3.68 -13.05 31.92
CA GLY A 873 -4.13 -13.11 30.53
C GLY A 873 -5.64 -13.20 30.37
N PHE A 874 -6.41 -13.46 31.47
CA PHE A 874 -7.87 -13.46 31.47
C PHE A 874 -8.36 -12.03 31.59
N VAL A 875 -8.38 -11.31 30.47
CA VAL A 875 -8.82 -9.93 30.39
C VAL A 875 -10.19 -9.83 29.72
N LEU A 876 -11.00 -8.87 30.17
CA LEU A 876 -12.28 -8.61 29.53
C LEU A 876 -12.01 -8.25 28.06
N PRO A 877 -12.55 -9.00 27.08
CA PRO A 877 -12.41 -8.63 25.69
C PRO A 877 -13.09 -7.30 25.45
N LEU A 878 -12.47 -6.42 24.65
CA LEU A 878 -13.06 -5.13 24.25
C LEU A 878 -14.28 -5.31 23.32
N ARG A 879 -14.80 -6.52 23.19
CA ARG A 879 -16.01 -6.88 22.43
C ARG A 879 -17.18 -7.03 23.40
N ASN A 880 -18.11 -6.11 23.35
CA ASN A 880 -19.42 -6.27 23.97
C ASN A 880 -20.49 -6.51 22.87
N GLU A 881 -20.35 -7.59 22.12
CA GLU A 881 -21.43 -8.06 21.24
C GLU A 881 -22.52 -8.80 22.04
N PHE A 882 -22.21 -9.17 23.28
CA PHE A 882 -23.13 -9.84 24.22
C PHE A 882 -22.96 -9.24 25.62
N PRO A 883 -24.04 -9.21 26.43
CA PRO A 883 -23.92 -8.89 27.85
C PRO A 883 -22.94 -9.86 28.53
N VAL A 884 -21.91 -9.33 29.18
CA VAL A 884 -20.96 -10.12 29.94
C VAL A 884 -21.42 -10.14 31.40
N VAL A 885 -21.74 -11.30 31.91
CA VAL A 885 -21.96 -11.52 33.33
C VAL A 885 -20.67 -12.04 33.93
N LEU A 886 -20.08 -11.25 34.81
CA LEU A 886 -18.90 -11.67 35.60
C LEU A 886 -19.45 -12.33 36.87
N ILE A 887 -19.18 -13.61 37.01
CA ILE A 887 -19.45 -14.35 38.26
C ILE A 887 -18.13 -14.41 39.00
N ALA A 888 -18.03 -13.72 40.15
CA ALA A 888 -16.86 -13.68 41.01
C ALA A 888 -16.81 -14.88 41.95
#